data_b1e337878e80693ab0eb0317f85b32d5
#
_entry.id   b1e337878e80693ab0eb0317f85b32d5
#
_cell.length_a   1.000
_cell.length_b   1.000
_cell.length_c   1.000
_cell.angle_alpha   90.00
_cell.angle_beta   90.00
_cell.angle_gamma   90.00
#
_symmetry.space_group_name_H-M   'P 1'
#
loop_
_entity.id
_entity.type
_entity.pdbx_description
1 polymer ?
#
loop_
_entity_poly.entity_id
_entity_poly.type
_entity_poly.pdbx_seq_one_letter_code
_entity_poly.pdbx_strand_id
1 'polypeptide(L)'
;MSDFSYVDLKYMGLREWLRVRLDEVPEYFEKSRGEDFCVSVQQFKSPVPDEDEVYTSDFIIDIDVKDNLKKALGTTRDILKYFQRDLGIDPPYPRVWFSGQKGFHVLVHKDILGIKPHSQLQQMFRLATEQISRVLDVKEIDTKIYSKRRVMRFPNSIHPETRLYKIELTHEELMTLDENQIREKARQPRGPLPIKMRFEPVDPMPMAIAWWAEILKNWNNRIQHAELKPRKQLVIQPHGKFPKCMQHLLNTSAPEGHRNKATYVMASFFANQGFTSEETTTLLTEWVGNHYDKDGERKLRERLANTESVVRTVYEGNYSFICSVCQNIDPGVSYCDGTNKCEFIASPEDQEPANTPIVELSRASQSIYSNKTIKCPVHICGIADRPYLIPKKIKAYCDNPPPPDEVDGDCVQCPLMHGPIDYVVTMKTKEVLTFIDVEAGRVNTNIKNMLHIPKCKNAHISKIDECNLQMLIMNPMVDSKEEDKRLYHDQGQNGSQKAEFVTRVGYFLGHDVKTNQAYYATNTVFGDPNNAKVVHLIDHLEPAASTLESFNPSEGVLESLHIFRQGDQQSVEDKFNEIHQDFEHNVHNIFKRRTWAFAIDITYHSPLSFYLHGKYIHKGWMETVCVGDTAQGKTHLARAMMEHFQVGSWTSAEGEGRTGLGYSKQQISVGKGAAQWFVGWGTLPQNDMGLLNVDEFSGVKSDDFAELTDARDQGVIESTGVVKRKTYCRTRAIYMGNARSKSNGYGQTFDGGSLGQYAYGIEAVAGLYRDHQDLRRVDLAIAVKKGDVSIDELNTVILHNTPKRYTSELCKNLVLWAWSRTARQITWEDGVEDEVLLAARRISHKYATPKMNLVDPSTQKLKVARVSIAIAMRLFSTNDSMTEVIVRKEHVAFAEKMFYMSYDSPGMQYDEYAIHNRDVPNIPESEKDEIMNVLGGAGRGRKHLRQILKTLVQVDKVDPAALTSSGMNAEQARDVMLMFREKDLVDANGRKTPTGVDLFKNLFHKTKKD
;
A
#
# COMPACT_ATOMS: atom_id res chain seq x y z
N MET A 1 -4.54 38.95 -11.94
CA MET A 1 -4.06 37.92 -11.00
C MET A 1 -3.56 36.73 -11.82
N SER A 2 -2.38 36.19 -11.54
CA SER A 2 -1.86 35.07 -12.33
C SER A 2 -2.77 33.84 -12.12
N ASP A 3 -3.12 33.13 -13.19
CA ASP A 3 -3.91 31.87 -13.12
C ASP A 3 -3.24 30.78 -12.24
N PHE A 4 -1.98 30.95 -11.86
CA PHE A 4 -1.17 30.01 -11.07
C PHE A 4 -1.11 30.47 -9.61
N SER A 5 -2.07 30.02 -8.81
CA SER A 5 -2.29 30.52 -7.44
C SER A 5 -2.06 29.47 -6.35
N TYR A 6 -1.69 28.24 -6.70
CA TYR A 6 -1.47 27.14 -5.77
C TYR A 6 -0.03 26.70 -5.70
N VAL A 7 0.41 26.28 -4.52
CA VAL A 7 1.74 25.69 -4.24
C VAL A 7 1.60 24.45 -3.36
N ASP A 8 2.54 23.53 -3.46
CA ASP A 8 2.64 22.40 -2.53
C ASP A 8 3.51 22.81 -1.33
N LEU A 9 3.11 22.46 -0.12
CA LEU A 9 3.88 22.71 1.08
C LEU A 9 3.98 21.47 1.98
N LYS A 10 5.01 21.48 2.84
CA LYS A 10 5.27 20.48 3.87
C LYS A 10 6.00 21.13 5.04
N TYR A 11 5.68 20.75 6.27
CA TYR A 11 6.42 21.13 7.47
C TYR A 11 6.41 20.00 8.50
N MET A 12 7.20 20.15 9.56
CA MET A 12 7.28 19.16 10.62
C MET A 12 5.90 18.89 11.25
N GLY A 13 5.45 17.64 11.21
CA GLY A 13 4.12 17.22 11.69
C GLY A 13 3.08 16.96 10.59
N LEU A 14 3.31 17.42 9.35
CA LEU A 14 2.49 16.99 8.21
C LEU A 14 3.00 15.66 7.64
N ARG A 15 2.08 14.68 7.53
CA ARG A 15 2.41 13.36 6.95
C ARG A 15 2.55 13.40 5.43
N GLU A 16 1.74 14.22 4.75
CA GLU A 16 1.69 14.35 3.29
C GLU A 16 1.87 15.80 2.84
N TRP A 17 2.19 16.01 1.56
CA TRP A 17 2.26 17.33 0.97
C TRP A 17 0.85 17.90 0.81
N LEU A 18 0.67 19.14 1.25
CA LEU A 18 -0.59 19.86 1.16
C LEU A 18 -0.52 20.88 0.02
N ARG A 19 -1.51 20.90 -0.87
CA ARG A 19 -1.66 21.94 -1.86
C ARG A 19 -2.55 23.04 -1.32
N VAL A 20 -2.01 24.25 -1.28
CA VAL A 20 -2.67 25.44 -0.70
C VAL A 20 -2.57 26.62 -1.65
N ARG A 21 -3.39 27.61 -1.42
CA ARG A 21 -3.25 28.89 -2.13
C ARG A 21 -2.00 29.62 -1.64
N LEU A 22 -1.45 30.42 -2.56
CA LEU A 22 -0.22 31.17 -2.30
C LEU A 22 -0.38 32.18 -1.15
N ASP A 23 -1.56 32.78 -1.03
CA ASP A 23 -1.91 33.73 0.03
C ASP A 23 -2.08 33.09 1.41
N GLU A 24 -2.27 31.78 1.49
CA GLU A 24 -2.37 31.02 2.74
C GLU A 24 -1.00 30.58 3.30
N VAL A 25 0.06 30.62 2.49
CA VAL A 25 1.40 30.16 2.91
C VAL A 25 1.91 30.82 4.19
N PRO A 26 1.72 32.16 4.43
CA PRO A 26 2.12 32.80 5.69
C PRO A 26 1.48 32.19 6.91
N GLU A 27 0.20 31.87 6.85
CA GLU A 27 -0.55 31.29 7.96
C GLU A 27 0.01 29.90 8.35
N TYR A 28 0.33 29.09 7.35
CA TYR A 28 0.96 27.78 7.58
C TYR A 28 2.40 27.90 8.10
N PHE A 29 3.14 28.93 7.65
CA PHE A 29 4.49 29.20 8.17
C PHE A 29 4.44 29.57 9.66
N GLU A 30 3.50 30.41 10.07
CA GLU A 30 3.30 30.77 11.49
C GLU A 30 2.86 29.55 12.31
N LYS A 31 1.93 28.74 11.82
CA LYS A 31 1.48 27.49 12.46
C LYS A 31 2.63 26.51 12.68
N SER A 32 3.55 26.42 11.75
CA SER A 32 4.73 25.54 11.82
C SER A 32 5.85 26.11 12.69
N ARG A 33 5.75 27.38 13.11
CA ARG A 33 6.84 28.16 13.73
C ARG A 33 8.12 28.16 12.89
N GLY A 34 8.00 28.00 11.57
CA GLY A 34 9.12 27.89 10.66
C GLY A 34 9.92 26.58 10.75
N GLU A 35 9.49 25.59 11.53
CA GLU A 35 10.24 24.34 11.70
C GLU A 35 10.08 23.42 10.48
N ASP A 36 11.20 23.17 9.78
CA ASP A 36 11.31 22.37 8.57
C ASP A 36 10.23 22.69 7.51
N PHE A 37 9.90 23.97 7.40
CA PHE A 37 8.86 24.44 6.50
C PHE A 37 9.36 24.50 5.06
N CYS A 38 8.73 23.75 4.18
CA CYS A 38 9.09 23.64 2.76
C CYS A 38 7.91 24.00 1.87
N VAL A 39 8.18 24.70 0.77
CA VAL A 39 7.19 25.12 -0.23
C VAL A 39 7.71 24.78 -1.63
N SER A 40 6.82 24.42 -2.56
CA SER A 40 7.23 24.17 -3.94
C SER A 40 7.68 25.44 -4.63
N VAL A 41 8.66 25.31 -5.53
CA VAL A 41 9.04 26.36 -6.46
C VAL A 41 8.01 26.46 -7.58
N GLN A 42 7.39 25.34 -7.91
CA GLN A 42 6.31 25.22 -8.87
C GLN A 42 5.03 25.88 -8.34
N GLN A 43 4.33 26.56 -9.23
CA GLN A 43 3.03 27.15 -9.02
C GLN A 43 2.02 26.52 -9.98
N PHE A 44 0.85 26.17 -9.46
CA PHE A 44 -0.16 25.37 -10.14
C PHE A 44 -1.47 26.15 -10.30
N LYS A 45 -2.30 25.77 -11.27
CA LYS A 45 -3.62 26.37 -11.51
C LYS A 45 -4.72 25.74 -10.65
N SER A 46 -4.61 24.44 -10.40
CA SER A 46 -5.63 23.64 -9.74
C SER A 46 -5.29 23.36 -8.25
N PRO A 47 -6.26 23.35 -7.36
CA PRO A 47 -6.08 22.88 -5.99
C PRO A 47 -5.85 21.37 -5.92
N VAL A 48 -6.20 20.62 -6.96
CA VAL A 48 -6.03 19.17 -7.05
C VAL A 48 -4.84 18.86 -7.94
N PRO A 49 -3.83 18.09 -7.47
CA PRO A 49 -2.71 17.65 -8.28
C PRO A 49 -3.14 16.76 -9.45
N ASP A 50 -2.62 17.05 -10.65
CA ASP A 50 -2.77 16.23 -11.85
C ASP A 50 -1.39 15.87 -12.40
N GLU A 51 -1.22 14.66 -12.94
CA GLU A 51 0.06 14.20 -13.51
C GLU A 51 0.47 15.00 -14.75
N ASP A 52 -0.48 15.52 -15.53
CA ASP A 52 -0.23 16.26 -16.75
C ASP A 52 -0.48 17.76 -16.64
N GLU A 53 -0.64 18.27 -15.40
CA GLU A 53 -0.89 19.69 -15.19
C GLU A 53 0.24 20.58 -15.72
N VAL A 54 -0.15 21.68 -16.38
CA VAL A 54 0.76 22.74 -16.77
C VAL A 54 1.04 23.61 -15.55
N TYR A 55 2.32 23.86 -15.28
CA TYR A 55 2.75 24.67 -14.14
C TYR A 55 3.76 25.73 -14.56
N THR A 56 3.95 26.75 -13.74
CA THR A 56 5.03 27.72 -13.85
C THR A 56 6.02 27.54 -12.72
N SER A 57 7.27 27.90 -12.94
CA SER A 57 8.33 27.78 -11.93
C SER A 57 9.48 28.71 -12.22
N ASP A 58 10.12 29.24 -11.18
CA ASP A 58 11.44 29.82 -11.28
C ASP A 58 12.46 28.69 -11.50
N PHE A 59 13.58 29.07 -12.13
CA PHE A 59 14.71 28.16 -12.29
C PHE A 59 15.56 28.15 -11.02
N ILE A 60 15.67 27.02 -10.39
CA ILE A 60 16.43 26.84 -9.15
C ILE A 60 17.56 25.85 -9.33
N ILE A 61 18.73 26.17 -8.80
CA ILE A 61 19.89 25.28 -8.73
C ILE A 61 20.18 24.96 -7.27
N ASP A 62 20.28 23.67 -6.95
CA ASP A 62 20.64 23.17 -5.62
C ASP A 62 22.11 22.71 -5.64
N ILE A 63 22.92 23.32 -4.80
CA ILE A 63 24.37 23.07 -4.70
C ILE A 63 24.64 22.47 -3.33
N ASP A 64 24.85 21.16 -3.30
CA ASP A 64 25.04 20.41 -2.07
C ASP A 64 26.38 19.67 -2.09
N VAL A 65 27.18 19.85 -1.04
CA VAL A 65 28.43 19.12 -0.86
C VAL A 65 28.48 18.55 0.55
N LYS A 66 28.52 17.23 0.65
CA LYS A 66 28.56 16.56 1.94
C LYS A 66 29.83 16.98 2.69
N ASP A 67 29.66 17.50 3.91
CA ASP A 67 30.72 17.89 4.84
C ASP A 67 31.75 18.91 4.33
N ASN A 68 31.43 19.64 3.24
CA ASN A 68 32.33 20.65 2.66
C ASN A 68 31.57 21.88 2.15
N LEU A 69 31.08 22.72 3.09
CA LEU A 69 30.37 23.94 2.77
C LEU A 69 31.25 24.96 2.00
N LYS A 70 32.56 24.96 2.25
CA LYS A 70 33.52 25.83 1.54
C LYS A 70 33.54 25.54 0.05
N LYS A 71 33.51 24.27 -0.34
CA LYS A 71 33.43 23.85 -1.75
C LYS A 71 32.11 24.27 -2.38
N ALA A 72 30.97 24.04 -1.68
CA ALA A 72 29.67 24.49 -2.14
C ALA A 72 29.62 26.02 -2.36
N LEU A 73 30.22 26.80 -1.46
CA LEU A 73 30.34 28.25 -1.58
C LEU A 73 31.18 28.67 -2.82
N GLY A 74 32.29 27.97 -3.06
CA GLY A 74 33.12 28.18 -4.25
C GLY A 74 32.34 27.97 -5.55
N THR A 75 31.69 26.81 -5.68
CA THR A 75 30.82 26.49 -6.83
C THR A 75 29.71 27.51 -6.99
N THR A 76 29.08 27.96 -5.91
CA THR A 76 28.04 29.00 -5.95
C THR A 76 28.59 30.31 -6.54
N ARG A 77 29.79 30.73 -6.11
CA ARG A 77 30.46 31.95 -6.65
C ARG A 77 30.78 31.82 -8.12
N ASP A 78 31.19 30.66 -8.58
CA ASP A 78 31.53 30.46 -10.00
C ASP A 78 30.24 30.46 -10.87
N ILE A 79 29.15 29.92 -10.39
CA ILE A 79 27.85 30.04 -11.07
C ILE A 79 27.37 31.49 -11.14
N LEU A 80 27.54 32.28 -10.07
CA LEU A 80 27.18 33.72 -10.10
C LEU A 80 28.02 34.51 -11.09
N LYS A 81 29.34 34.27 -11.14
CA LYS A 81 30.22 34.89 -12.12
C LYS A 81 29.82 34.52 -13.56
N TYR A 82 29.49 33.26 -13.80
CA TYR A 82 28.98 32.78 -15.08
C TYR A 82 27.68 33.50 -15.46
N PHE A 83 26.73 33.57 -14.55
CA PHE A 83 25.45 34.24 -14.78
C PHE A 83 25.64 35.75 -15.11
N GLN A 84 26.49 36.40 -14.38
CA GLN A 84 26.78 37.83 -14.64
C GLN A 84 27.51 38.03 -15.97
N ARG A 85 28.60 37.31 -16.20
CA ARG A 85 29.45 37.52 -17.37
C ARG A 85 28.83 37.03 -18.67
N ASP A 86 28.21 35.81 -18.64
CA ASP A 86 27.81 35.12 -19.86
C ASP A 86 26.30 35.23 -20.13
N LEU A 87 25.47 35.44 -19.08
CA LEU A 87 24.03 35.57 -19.23
C LEU A 87 23.49 36.98 -18.95
N GLY A 88 24.35 37.90 -18.52
CA GLY A 88 23.97 39.29 -18.23
C GLY A 88 22.98 39.42 -17.06
N ILE A 89 23.04 38.48 -16.10
CA ILE A 89 22.18 38.51 -14.92
C ILE A 89 22.95 39.23 -13.80
N ASP A 90 22.72 40.52 -13.66
CA ASP A 90 23.39 41.38 -12.67
C ASP A 90 22.70 41.37 -11.30
N PRO A 91 23.44 41.65 -10.20
CA PRO A 91 22.88 41.84 -8.88
C PRO A 91 21.69 42.81 -8.87
N PRO A 92 20.63 42.58 -8.09
CA PRO A 92 20.54 41.59 -7.00
C PRO A 92 20.18 40.15 -7.43
N TYR A 93 20.14 39.90 -8.73
CA TYR A 93 19.87 38.57 -9.26
C TYR A 93 21.15 37.86 -9.72
N PRO A 94 21.16 36.49 -9.72
CA PRO A 94 20.17 35.61 -9.13
C PRO A 94 20.18 35.72 -7.59
N ARG A 95 19.05 35.39 -6.97
CA ARG A 95 18.96 35.36 -5.50
C ARG A 95 19.55 34.06 -4.96
N VAL A 96 20.26 34.16 -3.85
CA VAL A 96 20.96 33.02 -3.27
C VAL A 96 20.63 32.85 -1.80
N TRP A 97 20.35 31.63 -1.38
CA TRP A 97 20.11 31.27 0.01
C TRP A 97 21.09 30.20 0.47
N PHE A 98 21.62 30.39 1.67
CA PHE A 98 22.21 29.29 2.41
C PHE A 98 21.10 28.33 2.87
N SER A 99 21.23 27.03 2.62
CA SER A 99 20.18 26.02 2.88
C SER A 99 19.93 25.71 4.38
N GLY A 100 20.83 26.18 5.25
CA GLY A 100 20.83 25.91 6.71
C GLY A 100 21.71 24.72 7.11
N GLN A 101 22.33 23.99 6.19
CA GLN A 101 23.20 22.84 6.51
C GLN A 101 24.46 22.78 5.62
N LYS A 102 24.37 22.27 4.43
CA LYS A 102 25.51 21.81 3.61
C LYS A 102 25.63 22.47 2.23
N GLY A 103 24.74 23.39 1.88
CA GLY A 103 24.72 23.93 0.51
C GLY A 103 23.98 25.22 0.33
N PHE A 104 23.77 25.57 -0.93
CA PHE A 104 23.16 26.83 -1.36
C PHE A 104 22.10 26.57 -2.43
N HIS A 105 21.04 27.37 -2.40
CA HIS A 105 20.03 27.42 -3.44
C HIS A 105 20.19 28.72 -4.24
N VAL A 106 20.41 28.60 -5.52
CA VAL A 106 20.46 29.75 -6.45
C VAL A 106 19.16 29.77 -7.24
N LEU A 107 18.45 30.90 -7.21
CA LEU A 107 17.15 31.04 -7.86
C LEU A 107 17.20 32.18 -8.89
N VAL A 108 16.87 31.85 -10.13
CA VAL A 108 16.66 32.80 -11.22
C VAL A 108 15.16 32.91 -11.48
N HIS A 109 14.64 34.14 -11.37
CA HIS A 109 13.21 34.38 -11.59
C HIS A 109 12.81 34.02 -13.02
N LYS A 110 11.65 33.39 -13.18
CA LYS A 110 11.16 32.95 -14.50
C LYS A 110 11.09 34.04 -15.55
N ASP A 111 10.77 35.28 -15.16
CA ASP A 111 10.64 36.41 -16.10
C ASP A 111 12.01 36.83 -16.63
N ILE A 112 13.10 36.74 -15.87
CA ILE A 112 14.48 36.98 -16.31
C ILE A 112 14.83 36.12 -17.52
N LEU A 113 14.44 34.83 -17.46
CA LEU A 113 14.70 33.83 -18.50
C LEU A 113 13.59 33.78 -19.56
N GLY A 114 12.47 34.45 -19.37
CA GLY A 114 11.29 34.36 -20.23
C GLY A 114 10.63 32.99 -20.22
N ILE A 115 10.69 32.28 -19.10
CA ILE A 115 10.12 30.92 -18.96
C ILE A 115 8.60 30.97 -19.05
N LYS A 116 8.04 30.22 -19.98
CA LYS A 116 6.59 30.06 -20.14
C LYS A 116 6.09 28.81 -19.39
N PRO A 117 4.84 28.83 -18.88
CA PRO A 117 4.24 27.64 -18.25
C PRO A 117 4.25 26.45 -19.19
N HIS A 118 4.66 25.28 -18.65
CA HIS A 118 4.75 24.03 -19.41
C HIS A 118 4.69 22.81 -18.48
N SER A 119 4.17 21.68 -18.95
CA SER A 119 4.09 20.43 -18.16
C SER A 119 5.43 19.69 -18.01
N GLN A 120 6.46 20.08 -18.79
CA GLN A 120 7.78 19.42 -18.81
C GLN A 120 8.94 20.35 -18.41
N LEU A 121 8.67 21.42 -17.67
CA LEU A 121 9.72 22.36 -17.23
C LEU A 121 10.87 21.67 -16.47
N GLN A 122 10.58 20.61 -15.71
CA GLN A 122 11.61 19.86 -14.99
C GLN A 122 12.69 19.27 -15.92
N GLN A 123 12.32 18.85 -17.13
CA GLN A 123 13.30 18.31 -18.11
C GLN A 123 14.13 19.41 -18.73
N MET A 124 13.51 20.55 -19.03
CA MET A 124 14.20 21.72 -19.53
C MET A 124 15.19 22.27 -18.51
N PHE A 125 14.80 22.34 -17.24
CA PHE A 125 15.69 22.75 -16.14
C PHE A 125 16.88 21.80 -15.94
N ARG A 126 16.64 20.50 -16.08
CA ARG A 126 17.73 19.52 -16.05
C ARG A 126 18.74 19.76 -17.16
N LEU A 127 18.29 19.99 -18.40
CA LEU A 127 19.18 20.34 -19.53
C LEU A 127 19.97 21.61 -19.29
N ALA A 128 19.31 22.66 -18.78
CA ALA A 128 19.95 23.93 -18.43
C ALA A 128 21.05 23.72 -17.39
N THR A 129 20.77 22.92 -16.36
CA THR A 129 21.72 22.61 -15.28
C THR A 129 22.88 21.76 -15.78
N GLU A 130 22.62 20.75 -16.62
CA GLU A 130 23.66 19.93 -17.26
C GLU A 130 24.60 20.80 -18.15
N GLN A 131 24.06 21.80 -18.84
CA GLN A 131 24.86 22.74 -19.59
C GLN A 131 25.75 23.61 -18.69
N ILE A 132 25.20 24.16 -17.59
CA ILE A 132 25.95 24.91 -16.59
C ILE A 132 27.08 24.05 -16.00
N SER A 133 26.77 22.84 -15.58
CA SER A 133 27.74 21.88 -15.03
C SER A 133 28.88 21.60 -16.00
N ARG A 134 28.58 21.48 -17.29
CA ARG A 134 29.57 21.19 -18.34
C ARG A 134 30.46 22.43 -18.62
N VAL A 135 29.85 23.60 -18.68
CA VAL A 135 30.60 24.85 -18.97
C VAL A 135 31.56 25.20 -17.84
N LEU A 136 31.15 24.98 -16.59
CA LEU A 136 31.95 25.30 -15.41
C LEU A 136 32.77 24.10 -14.89
N ASP A 137 32.64 22.91 -15.46
CA ASP A 137 33.24 21.65 -14.98
C ASP A 137 32.99 21.40 -13.50
N VAL A 138 31.74 21.60 -13.06
CA VAL A 138 31.29 21.43 -11.67
C VAL A 138 30.38 20.19 -11.52
N LYS A 139 30.57 19.44 -10.42
CA LYS A 139 29.82 18.22 -10.13
C LYS A 139 28.91 18.34 -8.88
N GLU A 140 28.95 19.48 -8.24
CA GLU A 140 28.28 19.74 -6.95
C GLU A 140 26.81 20.13 -7.08
N ILE A 141 26.29 20.20 -8.31
CA ILE A 141 24.88 20.53 -8.58
C ILE A 141 24.02 19.26 -8.48
N ASP A 142 23.01 19.27 -7.63
CA ASP A 142 22.06 18.15 -7.52
C ASP A 142 20.98 18.24 -8.61
N THR A 143 21.09 17.42 -9.65
CA THR A 143 20.09 17.32 -10.72
C THR A 143 18.86 16.49 -10.36
N LYS A 144 18.87 15.79 -9.22
CA LYS A 144 17.73 14.98 -8.75
C LYS A 144 16.56 15.81 -8.25
N ILE A 145 16.78 17.09 -8.02
CA ILE A 145 15.71 18.01 -7.58
C ILE A 145 14.65 18.24 -8.67
N TYR A 146 14.97 18.02 -9.94
CA TYR A 146 14.05 18.31 -11.04
C TYR A 146 13.00 17.22 -11.21
N SER A 147 11.90 17.38 -10.49
CA SER A 147 10.69 16.57 -10.57
C SER A 147 9.46 17.46 -10.75
N LYS A 148 8.34 16.92 -11.26
CA LYS A 148 7.08 17.68 -11.46
C LYS A 148 6.56 18.33 -10.19
N ARG A 149 6.81 17.74 -9.05
CA ARG A 149 6.44 18.27 -7.73
C ARG A 149 7.67 18.20 -6.82
N ARG A 150 8.16 19.35 -6.39
CA ARG A 150 9.31 19.44 -5.49
C ARG A 150 9.12 20.57 -4.49
N VAL A 151 9.11 20.22 -3.22
CA VAL A 151 9.16 21.21 -2.14
C VAL A 151 10.61 21.48 -1.74
N MET A 152 10.91 22.73 -1.48
CA MET A 152 12.20 23.18 -0.99
C MET A 152 12.03 24.01 0.27
N ARG A 153 12.99 23.96 1.17
CA ARG A 153 12.94 24.71 2.40
C ARG A 153 12.68 26.20 2.12
N PHE A 154 11.69 26.74 2.80
CA PHE A 154 11.26 28.12 2.64
C PHE A 154 12.25 29.09 3.34
N PRO A 155 12.46 30.32 2.83
CA PRO A 155 13.28 31.31 3.52
C PRO A 155 12.85 31.53 4.97
N ASN A 156 13.81 31.72 5.86
CA ASN A 156 13.63 31.85 7.30
C ASN A 156 13.06 30.61 8.02
N SER A 157 12.99 29.46 7.35
CA SER A 157 12.65 28.20 8.03
C SER A 157 13.90 27.61 8.70
N ILE A 158 13.66 26.87 9.80
CA ILE A 158 14.69 26.29 10.64
C ILE A 158 15.02 24.87 10.14
N HIS A 159 16.31 24.60 9.98
CA HIS A 159 16.75 23.25 9.65
C HIS A 159 16.62 22.32 10.87
N PRO A 160 16.00 21.13 10.74
CA PRO A 160 15.69 20.27 11.91
C PRO A 160 16.94 19.81 12.67
N GLU A 161 18.03 19.49 11.96
CA GLU A 161 19.26 18.97 12.58
C GLU A 161 20.21 20.07 13.08
N THR A 162 20.49 21.08 12.24
CA THR A 162 21.47 22.13 12.57
C THR A 162 20.89 23.27 13.37
N ARG A 163 19.57 23.41 13.39
CA ARG A 163 18.82 24.53 13.99
C ARG A 163 19.17 25.90 13.38
N LEU A 164 19.85 25.93 12.22
CA LEU A 164 20.14 27.13 11.48
C LEU A 164 18.97 27.49 10.54
N TYR A 165 18.82 28.79 10.31
CA TYR A 165 17.81 29.29 9.39
C TYR A 165 18.29 29.20 7.94
N LYS A 166 17.36 28.96 7.00
CA LYS A 166 17.62 29.24 5.59
C LYS A 166 17.57 30.74 5.38
N ILE A 167 18.71 31.34 5.17
CA ILE A 167 18.84 32.80 5.01
C ILE A 167 19.24 33.20 3.60
N GLU A 168 18.72 34.34 3.15
CA GLU A 168 19.19 34.96 1.92
C GLU A 168 20.52 35.66 2.19
N LEU A 169 21.43 35.59 1.19
CA LEU A 169 22.72 36.25 1.22
C LEU A 169 22.77 37.27 0.06
N THR A 170 23.24 38.49 0.33
CA THR A 170 23.48 39.46 -0.70
C THR A 170 24.67 39.06 -1.58
N HIS A 171 24.78 39.63 -2.77
CA HIS A 171 25.90 39.33 -3.67
C HIS A 171 27.25 39.68 -3.00
N GLU A 172 27.33 40.80 -2.28
CA GLU A 172 28.51 41.25 -1.53
C GLU A 172 28.88 40.23 -0.43
N GLU A 173 27.89 39.80 0.34
CA GLU A 173 28.10 38.77 1.40
C GLU A 173 28.59 37.43 0.82
N LEU A 174 28.03 37.01 -0.31
CA LEU A 174 28.48 35.79 -0.98
C LEU A 174 29.91 35.87 -1.45
N MET A 175 30.37 37.04 -1.89
CA MET A 175 31.74 37.23 -2.38
C MET A 175 32.75 37.38 -1.25
N THR A 176 32.34 37.92 -0.10
CA THR A 176 33.28 38.31 0.98
C THR A 176 33.31 37.37 2.15
N LEU A 177 32.16 36.75 2.55
CA LEU A 177 32.06 35.95 3.78
C LEU A 177 32.60 34.51 3.57
N ASP A 178 33.21 34.00 4.59
CA ASP A 178 33.55 32.58 4.68
C ASP A 178 32.37 31.72 5.20
N GLU A 179 32.54 30.39 5.19
CA GLU A 179 31.52 29.42 5.59
C GLU A 179 31.10 29.54 7.07
N ASN A 180 32.01 29.96 7.96
CA ASN A 180 31.71 30.11 9.39
C ASN A 180 30.93 31.38 9.66
N GLN A 181 31.27 32.45 8.97
CA GLN A 181 30.56 33.73 9.04
C GLN A 181 29.12 33.58 8.50
N ILE A 182 28.92 32.78 7.43
CA ILE A 182 27.60 32.48 6.89
C ILE A 182 26.77 31.68 7.90
N ARG A 183 27.37 30.68 8.53
CA ARG A 183 26.70 29.87 9.59
C ARG A 183 26.32 30.74 10.80
N GLU A 184 27.18 31.66 11.20
CA GLU A 184 26.89 32.58 12.31
C GLU A 184 25.70 33.49 11.99
N LYS A 185 25.65 34.04 10.77
CA LYS A 185 24.49 34.83 10.29
C LYS A 185 23.21 34.02 10.22
N ALA A 186 23.30 32.72 9.93
CA ALA A 186 22.16 31.81 9.85
C ALA A 186 21.57 31.39 11.21
N ARG A 187 22.12 31.87 12.31
CA ARG A 187 21.52 31.65 13.65
C ARG A 187 20.26 32.45 13.92
N GLN A 188 20.01 33.46 13.08
CA GLN A 188 18.83 34.31 13.18
C GLN A 188 18.16 34.45 11.80
N PRO A 189 16.82 34.61 11.73
CA PRO A 189 16.12 34.88 10.51
C PRO A 189 16.50 36.27 9.97
N ARG A 190 16.39 36.48 8.65
CA ARG A 190 16.76 37.75 7.99
C ARG A 190 15.57 38.36 7.27
N GLY A 191 15.30 39.63 7.61
CA GLY A 191 14.28 40.42 6.96
C GLY A 191 12.85 39.90 7.12
N PRO A 192 11.85 40.60 6.55
CA PRO A 192 10.48 40.10 6.50
C PRO A 192 10.37 38.86 5.62
N LEU A 193 9.34 38.05 5.82
CA LEU A 193 9.04 36.87 5.01
C LEU A 193 8.94 37.28 3.53
N PRO A 194 9.74 36.69 2.63
CA PRO A 194 9.91 37.20 1.25
C PRO A 194 8.80 36.76 0.29
N ILE A 195 7.57 36.51 0.79
CA ILE A 195 6.48 35.94 -0.02
C ILE A 195 6.12 36.88 -1.17
N LYS A 196 6.00 38.15 -0.91
CA LYS A 196 5.70 39.14 -1.98
C LYS A 196 6.83 39.25 -2.98
N MET A 197 8.09 39.35 -2.51
CA MET A 197 9.26 39.51 -3.37
C MET A 197 9.56 38.34 -4.31
N ARG A 198 9.07 37.16 -3.99
CA ARG A 198 9.30 35.93 -4.78
C ARG A 198 8.42 35.88 -6.04
N PHE A 199 7.30 36.58 -6.02
CA PHE A 199 6.26 36.44 -7.05
C PHE A 199 5.96 37.77 -7.75
N GLU A 200 6.69 38.84 -7.44
CA GLU A 200 6.63 40.09 -8.17
C GLU A 200 7.28 39.94 -9.57
N PRO A 201 6.70 40.51 -10.60
CA PRO A 201 7.30 40.52 -11.93
C PRO A 201 8.68 41.18 -11.93
N VAL A 202 9.60 40.60 -12.69
CA VAL A 202 10.97 41.10 -12.86
C VAL A 202 11.18 41.39 -14.34
N ASP A 203 11.93 42.43 -14.64
CA ASP A 203 12.23 42.81 -16.03
C ASP A 203 13.04 41.70 -16.73
N PRO A 204 12.66 41.33 -17.95
CA PRO A 204 13.35 40.31 -18.72
C PRO A 204 14.77 40.75 -19.09
N MET A 205 15.73 39.82 -19.05
CA MET A 205 17.13 40.10 -19.42
C MET A 205 17.45 39.45 -20.77
N PRO A 206 17.80 40.26 -21.80
CA PRO A 206 17.91 39.75 -23.19
C PRO A 206 18.89 38.60 -23.38
N MET A 207 20.06 38.63 -22.75
CA MET A 207 21.07 37.57 -22.85
C MET A 207 20.61 36.28 -22.18
N ALA A 208 19.95 36.42 -21.03
CA ALA A 208 19.39 35.27 -20.28
C ALA A 208 18.24 34.63 -21.06
N ILE A 209 17.38 35.41 -21.70
CA ILE A 209 16.32 34.92 -22.60
C ILE A 209 16.91 34.21 -23.82
N ALA A 210 17.96 34.74 -24.43
CA ALA A 210 18.62 34.11 -25.57
C ALA A 210 19.22 32.74 -25.18
N TRP A 211 19.85 32.68 -24.01
CA TRP A 211 20.37 31.44 -23.48
C TRP A 211 19.25 30.41 -23.21
N TRP A 212 18.14 30.83 -22.59
CA TRP A 212 17.00 29.95 -22.36
C TRP A 212 16.35 29.47 -23.67
N ALA A 213 16.28 30.34 -24.68
CA ALA A 213 15.80 29.99 -26.03
C ALA A 213 16.69 28.93 -26.68
N GLU A 214 18.01 28.94 -26.43
CA GLU A 214 18.92 27.90 -26.87
C GLU A 214 18.67 26.57 -26.14
N ILE A 215 18.42 26.58 -24.83
CA ILE A 215 18.00 25.42 -24.08
C ILE A 215 16.72 24.84 -24.67
N LEU A 216 15.70 25.65 -24.94
CA LEU A 216 14.45 25.22 -25.58
C LEU A 216 14.68 24.66 -26.98
N LYS A 217 15.57 25.28 -27.79
CA LYS A 217 15.94 24.77 -29.10
C LYS A 217 16.60 23.40 -29.00
N ASN A 218 17.52 23.23 -28.06
CA ASN A 218 18.20 21.95 -27.82
C ASN A 218 17.22 20.89 -27.31
N TRP A 219 16.27 21.23 -26.43
CA TRP A 219 15.22 20.37 -25.97
C TRP A 219 14.28 19.99 -27.14
N ASN A 220 13.81 20.95 -27.93
CA ASN A 220 12.99 20.70 -29.13
C ASN A 220 13.75 19.86 -30.17
N ASN A 221 15.03 20.13 -30.40
CA ASN A 221 15.87 19.35 -31.32
C ASN A 221 16.02 17.90 -30.84
N ARG A 222 16.18 17.65 -29.52
CA ARG A 222 16.18 16.28 -28.96
C ARG A 222 14.86 15.57 -29.25
N ILE A 223 13.74 16.28 -29.19
CA ILE A 223 12.40 15.74 -29.52
C ILE A 223 12.29 15.61 -31.07
N GLN A 224 12.68 16.61 -31.87
CA GLN A 224 12.57 16.56 -33.32
C GLN A 224 13.58 15.63 -34.01
N HIS A 225 14.79 15.43 -33.45
CA HIS A 225 15.71 14.41 -33.97
C HIS A 225 15.19 12.99 -33.73
N ALA A 226 14.24 12.82 -32.81
CA ALA A 226 13.44 11.61 -32.71
C ALA A 226 12.30 11.57 -33.76
N GLU A 227 11.89 12.72 -34.33
CA GLU A 227 10.76 12.84 -35.28
C GLU A 227 11.18 12.87 -36.79
N LEU A 228 12.42 13.18 -37.16
CA LEU A 228 12.78 13.63 -38.52
C LEU A 228 13.88 12.81 -39.23
N LYS A 229 14.06 11.52 -38.96
CA LYS A 229 14.87 10.71 -39.88
C LYS A 229 13.99 9.94 -40.88
N PRO A 230 14.28 10.01 -42.21
CA PRO A 230 13.55 9.23 -43.19
C PRO A 230 13.72 7.74 -42.87
N ARG A 231 12.66 6.96 -43.10
CA ARG A 231 12.59 5.49 -42.94
C ARG A 231 13.78 4.80 -43.59
N LYS A 232 14.91 4.72 -42.93
CA LYS A 232 15.97 3.80 -43.23
C LYS A 232 15.66 2.50 -42.51
N GLN A 233 15.60 1.39 -43.29
CA GLN A 233 15.66 0.05 -42.66
C GLN A 233 16.82 0.07 -41.67
N LEU A 234 16.52 -0.29 -40.45
CA LEU A 234 17.51 -0.42 -39.38
C LEU A 234 18.59 -1.39 -39.86
N VAL A 235 19.70 -0.88 -40.40
CA VAL A 235 20.90 -1.65 -40.64
C VAL A 235 21.65 -1.70 -39.32
N ILE A 236 21.22 -2.58 -38.44
CA ILE A 236 21.91 -2.87 -37.20
C ILE A 236 23.16 -3.62 -37.60
N GLN A 237 24.30 -2.99 -37.48
CA GLN A 237 25.59 -3.68 -37.53
C GLN A 237 25.71 -4.50 -36.24
N PRO A 238 25.80 -5.83 -36.30
CA PRO A 238 25.50 -6.63 -35.16
C PRO A 238 26.71 -6.85 -34.26
N HIS A 239 26.47 -6.70 -32.96
CA HIS A 239 27.19 -7.47 -31.97
C HIS A 239 26.63 -8.91 -31.88
N GLY A 240 26.09 -9.49 -32.94
CA GLY A 240 25.55 -10.83 -32.99
C GLY A 240 24.25 -10.98 -33.82
N LYS A 241 23.81 -12.20 -34.04
CA LYS A 241 22.54 -12.54 -34.70
C LYS A 241 21.41 -12.30 -33.71
N PHE A 242 20.37 -11.57 -34.09
CA PHE A 242 19.19 -11.39 -33.26
C PHE A 242 18.20 -12.58 -33.38
N PRO A 243 17.58 -13.02 -32.28
CA PRO A 243 16.53 -14.04 -32.37
C PRO A 243 15.35 -13.57 -33.23
N LYS A 244 14.63 -14.51 -33.86
CA LYS A 244 13.49 -14.21 -34.76
C LYS A 244 12.44 -13.32 -34.08
N CYS A 245 12.18 -13.51 -32.79
CA CYS A 245 11.24 -12.67 -32.01
C CYS A 245 11.71 -11.22 -31.90
N MET A 246 13.01 -10.98 -31.68
CA MET A 246 13.56 -9.61 -31.65
C MET A 246 13.57 -8.97 -33.02
N GLN A 247 13.90 -9.72 -34.06
CA GLN A 247 13.81 -9.23 -35.45
C GLN A 247 12.36 -8.83 -35.79
N HIS A 248 11.39 -9.63 -35.36
CA HIS A 248 9.98 -9.31 -35.59
C HIS A 248 9.56 -8.05 -34.81
N LEU A 249 9.84 -7.95 -33.50
CA LEU A 249 9.51 -6.78 -32.69
C LEU A 249 10.12 -5.48 -33.23
N LEU A 250 11.36 -5.55 -33.73
CA LEU A 250 12.03 -4.38 -34.33
C LEU A 250 11.38 -3.94 -35.65
N ASN A 251 10.77 -4.85 -36.38
CA ASN A 251 10.18 -4.58 -37.71
C ASN A 251 8.67 -4.35 -37.67
N THR A 252 8.01 -4.52 -36.52
CA THR A 252 6.55 -4.38 -36.39
C THR A 252 6.18 -3.51 -35.22
N SER A 253 4.95 -2.96 -35.22
CA SER A 253 4.37 -2.31 -34.03
C SER A 253 3.91 -3.36 -33.03
N ALA A 254 4.12 -3.12 -31.75
CA ALA A 254 3.52 -3.96 -30.72
C ALA A 254 2.00 -3.78 -30.66
N PRO A 255 1.23 -4.83 -30.30
CA PRO A 255 -0.21 -4.76 -30.12
C PRO A 255 -0.61 -3.68 -29.11
N GLU A 256 -1.85 -3.17 -29.24
CA GLU A 256 -2.37 -2.16 -28.32
C GLU A 256 -2.38 -2.69 -26.87
N GLY A 257 -1.91 -1.87 -25.92
CA GLY A 257 -1.74 -2.28 -24.52
C GLY A 257 -0.39 -2.96 -24.19
N HIS A 258 0.37 -3.46 -25.17
CA HIS A 258 1.64 -4.18 -24.95
C HIS A 258 2.91 -3.39 -25.28
N ARG A 259 2.81 -2.14 -25.69
CA ARG A 259 3.92 -1.28 -26.15
C ARG A 259 5.03 -1.11 -25.13
N ASN A 260 4.67 -0.77 -23.88
CA ASN A 260 5.66 -0.60 -22.81
C ASN A 260 6.39 -1.90 -22.48
N LYS A 261 5.68 -3.04 -22.53
CA LYS A 261 6.30 -4.35 -22.35
C LYS A 261 7.28 -4.66 -23.49
N ALA A 262 6.92 -4.34 -24.73
CA ALA A 262 7.81 -4.52 -25.89
C ALA A 262 9.07 -3.67 -25.77
N THR A 263 8.93 -2.38 -25.41
CA THR A 263 10.07 -1.50 -25.15
C THR A 263 10.98 -2.04 -24.06
N TYR A 264 10.39 -2.51 -22.96
CA TYR A 264 11.17 -3.08 -21.84
C TYR A 264 11.91 -4.35 -22.23
N VAL A 265 11.28 -5.26 -22.96
CA VAL A 265 11.89 -6.51 -23.45
C VAL A 265 13.04 -6.22 -24.40
N MET A 266 12.85 -5.32 -25.37
CA MET A 266 13.90 -4.94 -26.29
C MET A 266 15.07 -4.24 -25.59
N ALA A 267 14.80 -3.34 -24.65
CA ALA A 267 15.84 -2.69 -23.85
C ALA A 267 16.64 -3.71 -23.02
N SER A 268 15.96 -4.67 -22.40
CA SER A 268 16.62 -5.75 -21.64
C SER A 268 17.47 -6.65 -22.55
N PHE A 269 17.00 -6.94 -23.74
CA PHE A 269 17.74 -7.71 -24.73
C PHE A 269 19.01 -6.98 -25.15
N PHE A 270 18.92 -5.69 -25.51
CA PHE A 270 20.07 -4.91 -25.94
C PHE A 270 21.12 -4.76 -24.83
N ALA A 271 20.66 -4.51 -23.59
CA ALA A 271 21.54 -4.48 -22.43
C ALA A 271 22.32 -5.78 -22.23
N ASN A 272 21.67 -6.94 -22.41
CA ASN A 272 22.31 -8.25 -22.31
C ASN A 272 23.22 -8.56 -23.51
N GLN A 273 23.04 -7.90 -24.65
CA GLN A 273 23.93 -8.03 -25.82
C GLN A 273 25.12 -7.07 -25.78
N GLY A 274 25.27 -6.29 -24.68
CA GLY A 274 26.40 -5.38 -24.48
C GLY A 274 26.26 -4.01 -25.13
N PHE A 275 25.05 -3.65 -25.60
CA PHE A 275 24.78 -2.29 -26.07
C PHE A 275 24.83 -1.30 -24.89
N THR A 276 25.29 -0.09 -25.15
CA THR A 276 25.25 0.96 -24.16
C THR A 276 23.81 1.52 -24.01
N SER A 277 23.54 2.21 -22.89
CA SER A 277 22.25 2.88 -22.67
C SER A 277 21.93 3.89 -23.76
N GLU A 278 22.95 4.61 -24.28
CA GLU A 278 22.80 5.61 -25.36
C GLU A 278 22.44 4.95 -26.69
N GLU A 279 23.13 3.87 -27.06
CA GLU A 279 22.83 3.10 -28.29
C GLU A 279 21.42 2.51 -28.23
N THR A 280 21.03 1.93 -27.09
CA THR A 280 19.69 1.36 -26.89
C THR A 280 18.60 2.42 -26.94
N THR A 281 18.82 3.58 -26.34
CA THR A 281 17.91 4.70 -26.41
C THR A 281 17.72 5.16 -27.85
N THR A 282 18.81 5.29 -28.61
CA THR A 282 18.74 5.69 -30.02
C THR A 282 17.93 4.69 -30.85
N LEU A 283 18.20 3.40 -30.70
CA LEU A 283 17.50 2.33 -31.44
C LEU A 283 16.00 2.29 -31.11
N LEU A 284 15.63 2.38 -29.83
CA LEU A 284 14.24 2.26 -29.41
C LEU A 284 13.44 3.55 -29.65
N THR A 285 14.05 4.70 -29.60
CA THR A 285 13.39 5.96 -30.01
C THR A 285 13.13 5.99 -31.51
N GLU A 286 14.08 5.48 -32.32
CA GLU A 286 13.89 5.30 -33.77
C GLU A 286 12.77 4.28 -34.07
N TRP A 287 12.71 3.17 -33.33
CA TRP A 287 11.64 2.18 -33.43
C TRP A 287 10.28 2.78 -33.12
N VAL A 288 10.15 3.57 -32.05
CA VAL A 288 8.92 4.27 -31.67
C VAL A 288 8.52 5.28 -32.75
N GLY A 289 9.48 6.05 -33.26
CA GLY A 289 9.23 7.00 -34.35
C GLY A 289 8.69 6.34 -35.61
N ASN A 290 9.28 5.18 -35.99
CA ASN A 290 8.90 4.48 -37.24
C ASN A 290 7.54 3.78 -37.18
N HIS A 291 7.08 3.36 -35.97
CA HIS A 291 5.87 2.54 -35.84
C HIS A 291 4.65 3.28 -35.27
N TYR A 292 4.86 4.47 -34.66
CA TYR A 292 3.80 5.19 -33.94
C TYR A 292 3.64 6.67 -34.35
N ASP A 293 4.17 7.05 -35.48
CA ASP A 293 4.07 8.41 -36.08
C ASP A 293 2.63 8.85 -36.35
N LYS A 294 1.72 7.90 -36.63
CA LYS A 294 0.32 8.16 -36.96
C LYS A 294 -0.57 8.54 -35.78
N ASP A 295 -0.10 8.39 -34.56
CA ASP A 295 -0.94 8.58 -33.36
C ASP A 295 -1.06 10.04 -32.90
N GLY A 296 -0.46 10.97 -33.63
CA GLY A 296 -0.45 12.40 -33.35
C GLY A 296 0.75 12.83 -32.48
N GLU A 297 1.18 14.05 -32.74
CA GLU A 297 2.44 14.64 -32.22
C GLU A 297 2.56 14.59 -30.69
N ARG A 298 1.45 14.83 -29.96
CA ARG A 298 1.42 14.78 -28.49
C ARG A 298 1.67 13.37 -27.94
N LYS A 299 1.01 12.36 -28.50
CA LYS A 299 1.16 10.97 -28.05
C LYS A 299 2.55 10.40 -28.39
N LEU A 300 3.10 10.81 -29.53
CA LEU A 300 4.46 10.40 -29.92
C LEU A 300 5.51 10.94 -28.95
N ARG A 301 5.41 12.20 -28.55
CA ARG A 301 6.33 12.81 -27.55
C ARG A 301 6.28 12.09 -26.19
N GLU A 302 5.08 11.78 -25.70
CA GLU A 302 4.89 11.02 -24.46
C GLU A 302 5.53 9.63 -24.55
N ARG A 303 5.45 8.97 -25.68
CA ARG A 303 6.04 7.65 -25.93
C ARG A 303 7.56 7.69 -25.97
N LEU A 304 8.13 8.69 -26.64
CA LEU A 304 9.58 8.88 -26.69
C LEU A 304 10.15 9.11 -25.28
N ALA A 305 9.54 9.98 -24.50
CA ALA A 305 9.94 10.24 -23.11
C ALA A 305 9.82 8.97 -22.22
N ASN A 306 8.77 8.18 -22.43
CA ASN A 306 8.59 6.93 -21.72
C ASN A 306 9.65 5.88 -22.12
N THR A 307 10.00 5.80 -23.41
CA THR A 307 11.05 4.91 -23.91
C THR A 307 12.40 5.20 -23.25
N GLU A 308 12.80 6.46 -23.18
CA GLU A 308 14.03 6.87 -22.47
C GLU A 308 13.99 6.47 -20.98
N SER A 309 12.82 6.64 -20.34
CA SER A 309 12.63 6.24 -18.95
C SER A 309 12.74 4.73 -18.75
N VAL A 310 12.17 3.92 -19.67
CA VAL A 310 12.26 2.47 -19.65
C VAL A 310 13.69 1.99 -19.84
N VAL A 311 14.41 2.53 -20.82
CA VAL A 311 15.82 2.19 -21.05
C VAL A 311 16.66 2.50 -19.83
N ARG A 312 16.49 3.68 -19.25
CA ARG A 312 17.20 4.04 -18.01
C ARG A 312 16.90 3.06 -16.88
N THR A 313 15.63 2.72 -16.67
CA THR A 313 15.23 1.74 -15.64
C THR A 313 15.90 0.40 -15.85
N VAL A 314 15.98 -0.09 -17.09
CA VAL A 314 16.61 -1.37 -17.42
C VAL A 314 18.11 -1.34 -17.12
N TYR A 315 18.81 -0.26 -17.49
CA TYR A 315 20.26 -0.17 -17.30
C TYR A 315 20.65 0.14 -15.85
N GLU A 316 19.90 0.96 -15.14
CA GLU A 316 20.11 1.24 -13.70
C GLU A 316 19.75 0.02 -12.83
N GLY A 317 18.72 -0.74 -13.21
CA GLY A 317 18.25 -1.92 -12.49
C GLY A 317 18.98 -3.20 -12.84
N ASN A 318 19.87 -3.21 -13.83
CA ASN A 318 20.64 -4.37 -14.30
C ASN A 318 19.77 -5.60 -14.64
N TYR A 319 18.65 -5.37 -15.32
CA TYR A 319 17.66 -6.40 -15.64
C TYR A 319 18.17 -7.36 -16.70
N SER A 320 18.01 -8.67 -16.47
CA SER A 320 18.33 -9.72 -17.43
C SER A 320 17.20 -9.94 -18.43
N PHE A 321 17.55 -10.18 -19.66
CA PHE A 321 16.60 -10.61 -20.69
C PHE A 321 16.15 -12.05 -20.42
N ILE A 322 14.83 -12.26 -20.34
CA ILE A 322 14.22 -13.58 -20.16
C ILE A 322 13.35 -13.88 -21.38
N CYS A 323 13.64 -14.96 -22.08
CA CYS A 323 12.94 -15.34 -23.32
C CYS A 323 11.42 -15.56 -23.13
N SER A 324 10.99 -16.02 -21.95
CA SER A 324 9.57 -16.19 -21.60
C SER A 324 8.75 -14.90 -21.65
N VAL A 325 9.40 -13.74 -21.54
CA VAL A 325 8.72 -12.43 -21.59
C VAL A 325 8.25 -12.12 -23.01
N CYS A 326 8.93 -12.63 -24.06
CA CYS A 326 8.55 -12.43 -25.44
C CYS A 326 7.17 -13.06 -25.77
N GLN A 327 6.84 -14.17 -25.15
CA GLN A 327 5.56 -14.88 -25.37
C GLN A 327 4.36 -14.08 -24.87
N ASN A 328 4.57 -13.15 -23.95
CA ASN A 328 3.51 -12.32 -23.34
C ASN A 328 3.24 -11.01 -24.09
N ILE A 329 3.97 -10.71 -25.16
CA ILE A 329 3.79 -9.47 -25.93
C ILE A 329 2.76 -9.65 -27.04
N ASP A 330 2.78 -10.82 -27.67
CA ASP A 330 1.82 -11.17 -28.73
C ASP A 330 1.40 -12.65 -28.55
N PRO A 331 0.39 -12.94 -27.72
CA PRO A 331 0.01 -14.31 -27.38
C PRO A 331 -0.57 -15.13 -28.55
N GLY A 332 -0.83 -14.49 -29.70
CA GLY A 332 -1.28 -15.16 -30.93
C GLY A 332 -0.15 -15.65 -31.86
N VAL A 333 1.10 -15.29 -31.59
CA VAL A 333 2.23 -15.56 -32.48
C VAL A 333 3.32 -16.34 -31.75
N SER A 334 3.54 -17.60 -32.18
CA SER A 334 4.69 -18.38 -31.73
C SER A 334 5.91 -18.04 -32.60
N TYR A 335 6.85 -17.27 -32.04
CA TYR A 335 8.09 -16.93 -32.73
C TYR A 335 9.13 -18.06 -32.69
N CYS A 336 8.95 -19.01 -31.80
CA CYS A 336 9.80 -20.18 -31.63
C CYS A 336 9.01 -21.44 -31.94
N ASP A 337 9.60 -22.37 -32.68
CA ASP A 337 9.00 -23.64 -33.10
C ASP A 337 8.73 -24.64 -31.95
N GLY A 338 8.68 -24.17 -30.71
CA GLY A 338 8.49 -25.03 -29.53
C GLY A 338 9.67 -25.99 -29.25
N THR A 339 10.65 -26.03 -30.14
CA THR A 339 11.88 -26.76 -29.94
C THR A 339 12.92 -25.80 -29.36
N ASN A 340 13.47 -26.10 -28.21
CA ASN A 340 14.51 -25.38 -27.45
C ASN A 340 15.79 -25.03 -28.24
N LYS A 341 15.68 -24.53 -29.47
CA LYS A 341 16.79 -24.21 -30.39
C LYS A 341 16.98 -22.70 -30.61
N CYS A 342 16.72 -21.88 -29.59
CA CYS A 342 17.11 -20.49 -29.65
C CYS A 342 18.59 -20.40 -29.22
N GLU A 343 19.46 -19.94 -30.11
CA GLU A 343 20.90 -19.73 -29.85
C GLU A 343 21.18 -18.68 -28.76
N PHE A 344 20.14 -17.96 -28.31
CA PHE A 344 20.20 -16.91 -27.30
C PHE A 344 19.65 -17.34 -25.91
N ILE A 345 19.17 -18.58 -25.83
CA ILE A 345 18.91 -19.20 -24.53
C ILE A 345 20.29 -19.63 -24.00
N ALA A 346 20.57 -19.27 -22.75
CA ALA A 346 21.76 -19.62 -22.03
C ALA A 346 22.23 -21.06 -22.34
N SER A 347 23.52 -21.30 -22.29
CA SER A 347 24.10 -22.59 -22.62
C SER A 347 23.38 -23.76 -21.94
N PRO A 348 23.43 -25.00 -22.45
CA PRO A 348 22.78 -26.16 -21.83
C PRO A 348 23.12 -26.34 -20.33
N GLU A 349 24.22 -25.71 -19.87
CA GLU A 349 24.60 -25.69 -18.47
C GLU A 349 23.78 -24.70 -17.60
N ASP A 350 23.17 -23.69 -18.19
CA ASP A 350 22.33 -22.69 -17.54
C ASP A 350 20.83 -22.92 -17.74
N GLN A 351 20.43 -23.95 -18.49
CA GLN A 351 19.03 -24.34 -18.64
C GLN A 351 18.58 -25.14 -17.41
N GLU A 352 17.44 -24.79 -16.85
CA GLU A 352 16.74 -25.71 -15.96
C GLU A 352 16.61 -27.06 -16.70
N PRO A 353 17.01 -28.17 -16.10
CA PRO A 353 16.74 -29.45 -16.71
C PRO A 353 15.23 -29.55 -16.97
N ALA A 354 14.86 -29.95 -18.17
CA ALA A 354 13.45 -29.99 -18.65
C ALA A 354 12.50 -30.80 -17.74
N ASN A 355 12.97 -31.33 -16.63
CA ASN A 355 12.27 -32.10 -15.61
C ASN A 355 12.76 -31.76 -14.20
N THR A 356 13.01 -30.49 -13.85
CA THR A 356 13.29 -30.13 -12.46
C THR A 356 12.05 -30.45 -11.62
N PRO A 357 12.12 -31.37 -10.66
CA PRO A 357 10.96 -31.79 -9.90
C PRO A 357 10.46 -30.63 -9.03
N ILE A 358 9.16 -30.35 -9.08
CA ILE A 358 8.51 -29.40 -8.16
C ILE A 358 8.34 -30.13 -6.83
N VAL A 359 8.97 -29.60 -5.79
CA VAL A 359 9.00 -30.18 -4.46
C VAL A 359 8.55 -29.13 -3.45
N GLU A 360 7.64 -29.50 -2.57
CA GLU A 360 7.27 -28.62 -1.45
C GLU A 360 8.47 -28.32 -0.55
N LEU A 361 8.55 -27.11 -0.06
CA LEU A 361 9.63 -26.62 0.79
C LEU A 361 9.78 -27.50 2.07
N SER A 362 8.67 -27.98 2.61
CA SER A 362 8.63 -28.88 3.76
C SER A 362 9.32 -30.22 3.49
N ARG A 363 9.19 -30.75 2.27
CA ARG A 363 9.79 -32.01 1.84
C ARG A 363 11.20 -31.87 1.26
N ALA A 364 11.61 -30.66 0.90
CA ALA A 364 12.90 -30.38 0.29
C ALA A 364 14.10 -30.81 1.14
N SER A 365 13.92 -30.94 2.46
CA SER A 365 14.95 -31.42 3.39
C SER A 365 15.14 -32.95 3.43
N GLN A 366 14.33 -33.71 2.70
CA GLN A 366 14.49 -35.15 2.64
C GLN A 366 15.81 -35.52 1.93
N SER A 367 16.48 -36.57 2.41
CA SER A 367 17.80 -37.01 1.91
C SER A 367 17.82 -37.29 0.41
N ILE A 368 16.68 -37.67 -0.19
CA ILE A 368 16.57 -37.92 -1.62
C ILE A 368 16.83 -36.69 -2.51
N TYR A 369 16.65 -35.50 -1.94
CA TYR A 369 16.84 -34.22 -2.63
C TYR A 369 18.19 -33.55 -2.32
N SER A 370 19.00 -34.12 -1.42
CA SER A 370 20.30 -33.60 -1.05
C SER A 370 21.21 -33.48 -2.28
N ASN A 371 21.83 -32.33 -2.47
CA ASN A 371 22.68 -32.00 -3.62
C ASN A 371 21.97 -32.07 -4.98
N LYS A 372 20.65 -32.09 -5.01
CA LYS A 372 19.87 -32.05 -6.26
C LYS A 372 19.25 -30.68 -6.45
N THR A 373 19.14 -30.27 -7.70
CA THR A 373 18.38 -29.06 -8.07
C THR A 373 16.90 -29.41 -8.10
N ILE A 374 16.10 -28.63 -7.36
CA ILE A 374 14.66 -28.78 -7.25
C ILE A 374 14.00 -27.40 -7.42
N LYS A 375 12.73 -27.37 -7.78
CA LYS A 375 11.91 -26.18 -7.86
C LYS A 375 10.92 -26.18 -6.70
N CYS A 376 10.99 -25.18 -5.83
CA CYS A 376 10.12 -25.08 -4.66
C CYS A 376 9.19 -23.87 -4.79
N PRO A 377 7.87 -24.04 -4.62
CA PRO A 377 6.97 -22.93 -4.38
C PRO A 377 7.22 -22.38 -2.97
N VAL A 378 7.65 -21.13 -2.89
CA VAL A 378 8.06 -20.47 -1.65
C VAL A 378 7.44 -19.10 -1.52
N HIS A 379 7.18 -18.68 -0.28
CA HIS A 379 6.83 -17.32 0.07
C HIS A 379 8.04 -16.66 0.76
N ILE A 380 8.56 -15.57 0.21
CA ILE A 380 9.69 -14.85 0.82
C ILE A 380 9.17 -13.95 1.93
N CYS A 381 9.30 -14.41 3.17
CA CYS A 381 8.80 -13.70 4.35
C CYS A 381 9.73 -12.61 4.84
N GLY A 382 11.04 -12.74 4.58
CA GLY A 382 12.03 -11.79 5.04
C GLY A 382 13.34 -11.85 4.27
N ILE A 383 14.09 -10.74 4.34
CA ILE A 383 15.44 -10.61 3.80
C ILE A 383 16.33 -10.12 4.94
N ALA A 384 17.53 -10.69 5.09
CA ALA A 384 18.49 -10.24 6.09
C ALA A 384 18.85 -8.76 5.90
N ASP A 385 19.07 -8.06 7.01
CA ASP A 385 19.35 -6.62 6.99
C ASP A 385 20.68 -6.27 6.30
N ARG A 386 21.66 -7.16 6.43
CA ARG A 386 22.98 -6.97 5.88
C ARG A 386 23.31 -8.06 4.88
N PRO A 387 23.25 -7.76 3.57
CA PRO A 387 23.65 -8.71 2.56
C PRO A 387 25.19 -8.93 2.62
N TYR A 388 25.61 -10.10 2.22
CA TYR A 388 27.05 -10.36 2.03
C TYR A 388 27.50 -9.69 0.73
N LEU A 389 28.57 -8.88 0.80
CA LEU A 389 29.12 -8.21 -0.36
C LEU A 389 30.15 -9.12 -1.06
N ILE A 390 29.83 -9.51 -2.27
CA ILE A 390 30.71 -10.30 -3.13
C ILE A 390 31.14 -9.45 -4.30
N PRO A 391 32.44 -9.31 -4.59
CA PRO A 391 32.90 -8.50 -5.71
C PRO A 391 32.44 -9.12 -7.03
N LYS A 392 31.80 -8.32 -7.88
CA LYS A 392 31.39 -8.69 -9.23
C LYS A 392 32.49 -8.45 -10.26
N LYS A 393 33.25 -7.37 -10.06
CA LYS A 393 34.46 -7.05 -10.83
C LYS A 393 35.56 -6.72 -9.87
N ILE A 394 36.75 -7.22 -10.19
CA ILE A 394 37.96 -6.89 -9.45
C ILE A 394 39.04 -6.45 -10.43
N LYS A 395 39.91 -5.57 -9.98
CA LYS A 395 41.09 -5.15 -10.67
C LYS A 395 42.31 -5.75 -9.93
N ALA A 396 43.08 -6.56 -10.60
CA ALA A 396 44.35 -7.08 -10.07
C ALA A 396 45.51 -6.27 -10.66
N TYR A 397 46.48 -5.93 -9.84
CA TYR A 397 47.63 -5.15 -10.24
C TYR A 397 48.86 -5.54 -9.41
N CYS A 398 50.06 -5.26 -9.94
CA CYS A 398 51.32 -5.38 -9.22
C CYS A 398 51.77 -4.00 -8.77
N ASP A 399 52.05 -3.81 -7.46
CA ASP A 399 52.51 -2.53 -6.91
C ASP A 399 53.96 -2.19 -7.30
N ASN A 400 54.77 -3.22 -7.55
CA ASN A 400 56.18 -3.04 -7.86
C ASN A 400 56.63 -4.04 -8.92
N PRO A 401 56.25 -3.83 -10.19
CA PRO A 401 56.73 -4.71 -11.28
C PRO A 401 58.24 -4.52 -11.49
N PRO A 402 59.02 -5.60 -11.55
CA PRO A 402 60.44 -5.46 -11.85
C PRO A 402 60.65 -4.84 -13.25
N PRO A 403 61.76 -4.10 -13.45
CA PRO A 403 62.13 -3.60 -14.79
C PRO A 403 62.21 -4.72 -15.81
N PRO A 404 61.88 -4.47 -17.09
CA PRO A 404 61.87 -5.49 -18.12
C PRO A 404 63.17 -6.32 -18.26
N ASP A 405 64.30 -5.70 -17.90
CA ASP A 405 65.63 -6.32 -17.98
C ASP A 405 65.99 -7.15 -16.74
N GLU A 406 65.20 -7.10 -15.65
CA GLU A 406 65.43 -7.80 -14.39
C GLU A 406 64.30 -8.82 -14.06
N VAL A 407 63.53 -9.21 -15.02
CA VAL A 407 62.41 -10.17 -14.85
C VAL A 407 62.93 -11.56 -14.70
N ASP A 408 62.84 -12.18 -13.52
CA ASP A 408 63.20 -13.54 -13.22
C ASP A 408 62.06 -14.31 -12.48
N GLY A 409 62.28 -15.64 -12.37
CA GLY A 409 61.43 -16.54 -11.61
C GLY A 409 59.93 -16.46 -11.95
N ASP A 410 59.10 -16.33 -10.92
CA ASP A 410 57.61 -16.31 -11.05
C ASP A 410 57.09 -15.09 -11.82
N CYS A 411 57.91 -14.03 -11.97
CA CYS A 411 57.50 -12.82 -12.68
C CYS A 411 57.52 -12.98 -14.20
N VAL A 412 58.29 -13.92 -14.74
CA VAL A 412 58.41 -14.16 -16.18
C VAL A 412 57.06 -14.56 -16.82
N GLN A 413 56.24 -15.31 -16.09
CA GLN A 413 54.93 -15.75 -16.57
C GLN A 413 53.76 -15.02 -15.88
N CYS A 414 54.05 -13.97 -15.11
CA CYS A 414 53.03 -13.26 -14.34
C CYS A 414 52.15 -12.40 -15.26
N PRO A 415 50.85 -12.64 -15.33
CA PRO A 415 49.96 -11.83 -16.18
C PRO A 415 49.90 -10.34 -15.77
N LEU A 416 50.25 -9.99 -14.53
CA LEU A 416 50.22 -8.62 -14.03
C LEU A 416 51.46 -7.80 -14.44
N MET A 417 52.46 -8.40 -15.09
CA MET A 417 53.64 -7.68 -15.59
C MET A 417 53.31 -6.69 -16.70
N HIS A 418 52.24 -6.94 -17.44
CA HIS A 418 51.82 -6.10 -18.58
C HIS A 418 50.81 -5.00 -18.17
N GLY A 419 50.59 -4.82 -16.88
CA GLY A 419 49.68 -3.81 -16.30
C GLY A 419 48.49 -4.42 -15.56
N PRO A 420 47.61 -3.55 -15.02
CA PRO A 420 46.44 -4.02 -14.30
C PRO A 420 45.46 -4.76 -15.18
N ILE A 421 44.91 -5.86 -14.65
CA ILE A 421 43.93 -6.72 -15.35
C ILE A 421 42.57 -6.64 -14.62
N ASP A 422 41.52 -6.41 -15.38
CA ASP A 422 40.15 -6.45 -14.88
C ASP A 422 39.57 -7.86 -15.03
N TYR A 423 39.14 -8.45 -13.93
CA TYR A 423 38.49 -9.74 -13.91
C TYR A 423 37.02 -9.59 -13.58
N VAL A 424 36.17 -10.25 -14.36
CA VAL A 424 34.77 -10.44 -14.01
C VAL A 424 34.66 -11.69 -13.17
N VAL A 425 34.19 -11.54 -11.96
CA VAL A 425 33.98 -12.65 -11.02
C VAL A 425 32.61 -13.25 -11.28
N THR A 426 32.58 -14.34 -12.06
CA THR A 426 31.36 -15.10 -12.32
C THR A 426 31.31 -16.26 -11.32
N MET A 427 30.61 -16.07 -10.20
CA MET A 427 30.42 -17.14 -9.21
C MET A 427 29.06 -17.81 -9.43
N LYS A 428 29.08 -19.14 -9.51
CA LYS A 428 27.87 -19.94 -9.33
C LYS A 428 27.49 -19.93 -7.85
N THR A 429 26.20 -20.02 -7.54
CA THR A 429 25.70 -19.96 -6.14
C THR A 429 26.39 -21.00 -5.25
N LYS A 430 26.79 -22.15 -5.79
CA LYS A 430 27.58 -23.19 -5.09
C LYS A 430 28.95 -22.71 -4.62
N GLU A 431 29.64 -21.91 -5.42
CA GLU A 431 30.97 -21.38 -5.10
C GLU A 431 30.91 -20.33 -4.02
N VAL A 432 29.77 -19.64 -3.92
CA VAL A 432 29.50 -18.61 -2.91
C VAL A 432 29.49 -19.16 -1.49
N LEU A 433 29.01 -20.37 -1.28
CA LEU A 433 29.01 -21.01 0.05
C LEU A 433 30.41 -21.21 0.62
N THR A 434 31.40 -21.47 -0.22
CA THR A 434 32.80 -21.59 0.23
C THR A 434 33.35 -20.25 0.73
N PHE A 435 32.71 -19.12 0.38
CA PHE A 435 33.07 -17.78 0.83
C PHE A 435 32.35 -17.37 2.11
N ILE A 436 31.14 -17.90 2.36
CA ILE A 436 30.36 -17.58 3.58
C ILE A 436 31.01 -18.19 4.83
N ASP A 437 31.63 -19.36 4.70
CA ASP A 437 32.33 -20.04 5.80
C ASP A 437 33.68 -19.46 6.15
N VAL A 438 34.12 -18.44 5.43
CA VAL A 438 35.50 -17.90 5.58
C VAL A 438 35.44 -16.52 6.23
N GLU A 439 36.19 -16.33 7.32
CA GLU A 439 36.44 -15.01 7.94
C GLU A 439 36.83 -13.99 6.87
N ALA A 440 36.31 -12.75 7.03
CA ALA A 440 36.47 -11.65 6.06
C ALA A 440 37.89 -11.46 5.50
N GLY A 441 38.95 -11.85 6.24
CA GLY A 441 40.34 -11.79 5.79
C GLY A 441 40.79 -12.85 4.77
N ARG A 442 40.01 -13.93 4.62
CA ARG A 442 40.35 -15.02 3.67
C ARG A 442 39.64 -14.89 2.31
N VAL A 443 38.63 -14.01 2.19
CA VAL A 443 37.91 -13.80 0.93
C VAL A 443 38.86 -13.42 -0.21
N ASN A 444 39.78 -12.49 0.04
CA ASN A 444 40.76 -12.05 -0.97
C ASN A 444 41.73 -13.19 -1.42
N THR A 445 42.11 -14.06 -0.50
CA THR A 445 42.99 -15.22 -0.83
C THR A 445 42.23 -16.23 -1.69
N ASN A 446 40.97 -16.49 -1.39
CA ASN A 446 40.16 -17.42 -2.16
C ASN A 446 39.86 -16.88 -3.56
N ILE A 447 39.58 -15.59 -3.72
CA ILE A 447 39.41 -14.93 -5.01
C ILE A 447 40.73 -15.04 -5.85
N LYS A 448 41.89 -14.75 -5.23
CA LYS A 448 43.19 -14.91 -5.92
C LYS A 448 43.40 -16.33 -6.42
N ASN A 449 43.07 -17.34 -5.60
CA ASN A 449 43.22 -18.76 -5.99
C ASN A 449 42.25 -19.12 -7.13
N MET A 450 40.98 -18.67 -7.06
CA MET A 450 39.99 -18.98 -8.06
C MET A 450 40.31 -18.36 -9.44
N LEU A 451 40.86 -17.14 -9.43
CA LEU A 451 41.25 -16.44 -10.66
C LEU A 451 42.69 -16.66 -11.08
N HIS A 452 43.36 -17.62 -10.46
CA HIS A 452 44.78 -17.92 -10.72
C HIS A 452 45.72 -16.71 -10.66
N ILE A 453 45.38 -15.74 -9.77
CA ILE A 453 46.24 -14.57 -9.55
C ILE A 453 47.47 -14.99 -8.74
N PRO A 454 48.69 -14.56 -9.14
CA PRO A 454 49.91 -14.91 -8.46
C PRO A 454 49.89 -14.64 -6.95
N LYS A 455 50.41 -15.53 -6.14
CA LYS A 455 50.48 -15.44 -4.68
C LYS A 455 51.67 -14.59 -4.17
N CYS A 456 52.20 -13.71 -4.97
CA CYS A 456 53.27 -12.83 -4.55
C CYS A 456 52.82 -11.68 -3.65
N LYS A 457 53.74 -11.07 -2.91
CA LYS A 457 53.45 -9.96 -1.99
C LYS A 457 53.00 -8.69 -2.70
N ASN A 458 53.48 -8.49 -3.95
CA ASN A 458 53.19 -7.28 -4.73
C ASN A 458 51.91 -7.41 -5.59
N ALA A 459 51.24 -8.56 -5.59
CA ALA A 459 49.99 -8.73 -6.32
C ALA A 459 48.81 -8.34 -5.43
N HIS A 460 48.15 -7.26 -5.81
CA HIS A 460 47.00 -6.67 -5.08
C HIS A 460 45.72 -6.79 -5.87
N ILE A 461 44.60 -6.74 -5.13
CA ILE A 461 43.24 -6.73 -5.67
C ILE A 461 42.53 -5.52 -5.15
N SER A 462 41.96 -4.73 -6.05
CA SER A 462 40.97 -3.71 -5.70
C SER A 462 39.57 -4.12 -6.17
N LYS A 463 38.54 -3.87 -5.36
CA LYS A 463 37.16 -4.09 -5.75
C LYS A 463 36.73 -2.96 -6.67
N ILE A 464 36.15 -3.32 -7.84
CA ILE A 464 35.61 -2.35 -8.79
C ILE A 464 34.08 -2.26 -8.64
N ASP A 465 33.45 -3.42 -8.45
CA ASP A 465 32.00 -3.53 -8.34
C ASP A 465 31.63 -4.65 -7.35
N GLU A 466 30.54 -4.49 -6.62
CA GLU A 466 30.08 -5.44 -5.61
C GLU A 466 28.68 -5.97 -5.95
N CYS A 467 28.50 -7.26 -5.73
CA CYS A 467 27.23 -7.94 -5.84
C CYS A 467 26.74 -8.36 -4.45
N ASN A 468 25.44 -8.28 -4.23
CA ASN A 468 24.86 -8.66 -2.95
C ASN A 468 24.41 -10.12 -2.97
N LEU A 469 24.94 -10.93 -2.06
CA LEU A 469 24.37 -12.21 -1.71
C LEU A 469 23.31 -12.00 -0.65
N GLN A 470 22.04 -12.25 -0.99
CA GLN A 470 20.92 -12.08 -0.08
C GLN A 470 20.64 -13.39 0.67
N MET A 471 20.45 -13.27 1.98
CA MET A 471 19.91 -14.35 2.81
C MET A 471 18.41 -14.14 2.95
N LEU A 472 17.64 -15.09 2.45
CA LEU A 472 16.19 -15.06 2.38
C LEU A 472 15.59 -15.99 3.40
N ILE A 473 14.46 -15.59 3.96
CA ILE A 473 13.62 -16.41 4.83
C ILE A 473 12.41 -16.84 4.02
N MET A 474 12.24 -18.14 3.87
CA MET A 474 11.23 -18.76 3.04
C MET A 474 10.27 -19.59 3.88
N ASN A 475 8.98 -19.39 3.65
CA ASN A 475 7.92 -20.28 4.09
C ASN A 475 7.38 -21.07 2.90
N PRO A 476 6.75 -22.22 3.12
CA PRO A 476 6.00 -22.90 2.08
C PRO A 476 4.95 -21.96 1.49
N MET A 477 4.78 -21.97 0.17
CA MET A 477 3.66 -21.30 -0.47
C MET A 477 2.40 -22.15 -0.17
N VAL A 478 1.47 -21.55 0.57
CA VAL A 478 0.22 -22.23 0.93
C VAL A 478 -0.72 -22.16 -0.26
N ASP A 479 -0.96 -23.28 -0.92
CA ASP A 479 -2.07 -23.44 -1.82
C ASP A 479 -3.25 -24.01 -1.03
N SER A 480 -4.24 -23.18 -0.73
CA SER A 480 -5.40 -23.50 0.12
C SER A 480 -6.14 -24.81 -0.26
N LYS A 481 -6.01 -25.24 -1.50
CA LYS A 481 -6.63 -26.47 -1.99
C LYS A 481 -5.95 -27.76 -1.53
N GLU A 482 -4.66 -27.77 -1.28
CA GLU A 482 -3.93 -28.98 -0.91
C GLU A 482 -3.84 -29.20 0.60
N GLU A 483 -3.80 -28.15 1.41
CA GLU A 483 -3.80 -28.27 2.86
C GLU A 483 -5.10 -28.85 3.40
N ASP A 484 -6.25 -28.42 2.88
CA ASP A 484 -7.55 -28.93 3.33
C ASP A 484 -7.75 -30.40 2.96
N LYS A 485 -7.28 -30.84 1.80
CA LYS A 485 -7.33 -32.28 1.44
C LYS A 485 -6.47 -33.15 2.36
N ARG A 486 -5.35 -32.62 2.86
CA ARG A 486 -4.44 -33.39 3.75
C ARG A 486 -4.97 -33.47 5.16
N LEU A 487 -5.56 -32.40 5.69
CA LEU A 487 -6.15 -32.40 7.04
C LEU A 487 -7.34 -33.37 7.17
N TYR A 488 -8.08 -33.61 6.09
CA TYR A 488 -9.24 -34.52 6.11
C TYR A 488 -8.91 -35.95 5.65
N HIS A 489 -7.87 -36.17 4.82
CA HIS A 489 -7.50 -37.51 4.37
C HIS A 489 -6.62 -38.30 5.36
N ASP A 490 -5.87 -37.64 6.23
CA ASP A 490 -4.97 -38.30 7.17
C ASP A 490 -5.66 -38.79 8.47
N GLN A 491 -6.96 -38.58 8.67
CA GLN A 491 -7.69 -39.15 9.79
C GLN A 491 -8.05 -40.63 9.61
N GLY A 492 -7.70 -41.24 8.49
CA GLY A 492 -8.21 -42.57 8.13
C GLY A 492 -7.21 -43.72 8.01
N GLN A 493 -5.91 -43.53 7.84
CA GLN A 493 -4.95 -44.65 7.74
C GLN A 493 -3.51 -44.30 8.17
N ASN A 494 -3.09 -44.86 9.30
CA ASN A 494 -1.70 -45.10 9.71
C ASN A 494 -0.65 -44.01 9.63
N GLY A 495 -0.35 -43.41 10.78
CA GLY A 495 0.98 -42.79 11.03
C GLY A 495 1.07 -41.34 10.58
N SER A 496 0.59 -40.45 11.40
CA SER A 496 0.66 -38.98 11.28
C SER A 496 2.05 -38.45 10.96
N GLN A 497 2.31 -38.10 9.73
CA GLN A 497 3.27 -37.03 9.44
C GLN A 497 2.49 -35.72 9.45
N LYS A 498 2.51 -35.03 10.59
CA LYS A 498 2.09 -33.62 10.68
C LYS A 498 2.87 -32.83 9.63
N ALA A 499 2.16 -32.10 8.76
CA ALA A 499 2.78 -31.11 7.90
C ALA A 499 3.40 -30.04 8.80
N GLU A 500 4.70 -30.07 9.00
CA GLU A 500 5.39 -29.03 9.75
C GLU A 500 5.52 -27.80 8.85
N PHE A 501 4.97 -26.68 9.29
CA PHE A 501 5.31 -25.36 8.74
C PHE A 501 6.77 -25.07 9.07
N VAL A 502 7.67 -25.37 8.13
CA VAL A 502 9.10 -25.20 8.36
C VAL A 502 9.60 -23.96 7.61
N THR A 503 9.97 -22.94 8.38
CA THR A 503 10.74 -21.81 7.84
C THR A 503 12.14 -22.28 7.43
N ARG A 504 12.56 -21.95 6.21
CA ARG A 504 13.86 -22.29 5.66
C ARG A 504 14.68 -21.06 5.30
N VAL A 505 15.98 -21.19 5.35
CA VAL A 505 16.92 -20.15 4.92
C VAL A 505 17.39 -20.47 3.50
N GLY A 506 17.27 -19.48 2.62
CA GLY A 506 17.81 -19.53 1.26
C GLY A 506 18.89 -18.48 1.06
N TYR A 507 19.89 -18.79 0.25
CA TYR A 507 20.88 -17.84 -0.23
C TYR A 507 20.68 -17.61 -1.72
N PHE A 508 20.53 -16.35 -2.09
CA PHE A 508 20.29 -15.92 -3.46
C PHE A 508 21.31 -14.87 -3.88
N LEU A 509 22.02 -15.15 -4.99
CA LEU A 509 22.92 -14.20 -5.61
C LEU A 509 22.19 -13.43 -6.70
N GLY A 510 21.50 -12.36 -6.32
CA GLY A 510 20.69 -11.55 -7.22
C GLY A 510 20.17 -10.30 -6.54
N HIS A 511 19.53 -9.46 -7.36
CA HIS A 511 18.91 -8.21 -6.92
C HIS A 511 17.39 -8.33 -7.04
N ASP A 512 16.67 -7.40 -6.42
CA ASP A 512 15.23 -7.19 -6.58
C ASP A 512 14.30 -8.28 -6.05
N VAL A 513 14.69 -8.97 -4.99
CA VAL A 513 13.77 -9.82 -4.25
C VAL A 513 12.86 -8.96 -3.38
N LYS A 514 11.57 -9.06 -3.61
CA LYS A 514 10.57 -8.40 -2.78
C LYS A 514 10.18 -9.31 -1.62
N THR A 515 10.12 -8.75 -0.42
CA THR A 515 9.54 -9.43 0.73
C THR A 515 8.02 -9.47 0.60
N ASN A 516 7.42 -10.46 1.23
CA ASN A 516 5.99 -10.68 1.20
C ASN A 516 5.43 -11.01 -0.19
N GLN A 517 6.20 -11.74 -0.98
CA GLN A 517 5.81 -12.20 -2.32
C GLN A 517 6.11 -13.69 -2.49
N ALA A 518 5.25 -14.37 -3.26
CA ALA A 518 5.41 -15.76 -3.63
C ALA A 518 6.33 -15.89 -4.86
N TYR A 519 7.16 -16.92 -4.84
CA TYR A 519 8.10 -17.26 -5.91
C TYR A 519 8.15 -18.77 -6.13
N TYR A 520 8.51 -19.17 -7.34
CA TYR A 520 9.05 -20.48 -7.60
C TYR A 520 10.57 -20.38 -7.53
N ALA A 521 11.17 -20.96 -6.51
CA ALA A 521 12.61 -20.95 -6.30
C ALA A 521 13.24 -22.23 -6.88
N THR A 522 14.03 -22.09 -7.93
CA THR A 522 14.93 -23.16 -8.39
C THR A 522 16.16 -23.13 -7.51
N ASN A 523 16.36 -24.18 -6.75
CA ASN A 523 17.37 -24.21 -5.71
C ASN A 523 18.02 -25.60 -5.59
N THR A 524 19.25 -25.60 -5.06
CA THR A 524 19.96 -26.82 -4.68
C THR A 524 20.00 -26.89 -3.16
N VAL A 525 19.63 -28.03 -2.61
CA VAL A 525 19.50 -28.26 -1.17
C VAL A 525 20.77 -28.87 -0.62
N PHE A 526 21.36 -28.27 0.42
CA PHE A 526 22.55 -28.74 1.09
C PHE A 526 22.34 -28.87 2.59
N GLY A 527 23.00 -29.86 3.20
CA GLY A 527 23.15 -29.88 4.64
C GLY A 527 24.33 -28.99 5.04
N ASP A 528 24.12 -28.02 5.93
CA ASP A 528 25.23 -27.30 6.54
C ASP A 528 25.92 -28.21 7.56
N PRO A 529 27.18 -28.60 7.32
CA PRO A 529 27.88 -29.55 8.19
C PRO A 529 28.18 -28.97 9.58
N ASN A 530 28.16 -27.65 9.74
CA ASN A 530 28.47 -26.98 11.00
C ASN A 530 27.25 -26.83 11.92
N ASN A 531 26.04 -26.76 11.37
CA ASN A 531 24.84 -26.40 12.12
C ASN A 531 23.73 -27.47 12.04
N ALA A 532 23.96 -28.58 11.32
CA ALA A 532 22.93 -29.60 11.02
C ALA A 532 21.64 -29.01 10.42
N LYS A 533 21.73 -27.85 9.79
CA LYS A 533 20.59 -27.16 9.15
C LYS A 533 20.60 -27.41 7.64
N VAL A 534 19.41 -27.48 7.08
CA VAL A 534 19.24 -27.53 5.64
C VAL A 534 19.29 -26.10 5.08
N VAL A 535 20.14 -25.90 4.07
CA VAL A 535 20.33 -24.63 3.37
C VAL A 535 19.91 -24.77 1.92
N HIS A 536 19.19 -23.82 1.43
CA HIS A 536 18.76 -23.72 0.04
C HIS A 536 19.64 -22.70 -0.70
N LEU A 537 20.36 -23.16 -1.73
CA LEU A 537 21.06 -22.28 -2.65
C LEU A 537 20.14 -22.02 -3.83
N ILE A 538 19.69 -20.80 -3.94
CA ILE A 538 18.71 -20.40 -4.93
C ILE A 538 19.47 -19.89 -6.15
N ASP A 539 19.31 -20.58 -7.26
CA ASP A 539 19.90 -20.22 -8.54
C ASP A 539 18.97 -19.23 -9.29
N HIS A 540 17.65 -19.42 -9.14
CA HIS A 540 16.66 -18.60 -9.83
C HIS A 540 15.38 -18.43 -9.00
N LEU A 541 14.82 -17.20 -9.05
CA LEU A 541 13.53 -16.86 -8.42
C LEU A 541 12.58 -16.35 -9.51
N GLU A 542 11.56 -17.13 -9.81
CA GLU A 542 10.46 -16.71 -10.66
C GLU A 542 9.31 -16.20 -9.80
N PRO A 543 8.86 -14.93 -9.96
CA PRO A 543 7.66 -14.50 -9.25
C PRO A 543 6.50 -15.43 -9.58
N ALA A 544 5.90 -16.02 -8.56
CA ALA A 544 4.61 -16.69 -8.73
C ALA A 544 3.58 -15.57 -8.86
N ALA A 545 2.97 -15.45 -10.03
CA ALA A 545 1.87 -14.51 -10.21
C ALA A 545 0.76 -14.88 -9.23
N SER A 546 0.35 -13.94 -8.38
CA SER A 546 -0.80 -14.15 -7.52
C SER A 546 -2.02 -14.47 -8.38
N THR A 547 -2.99 -15.17 -7.82
CA THR A 547 -4.24 -15.49 -8.52
C THR A 547 -4.91 -14.20 -9.05
N LEU A 548 -4.74 -13.08 -8.32
CA LEU A 548 -5.26 -11.77 -8.74
C LEU A 548 -4.44 -11.17 -9.89
N GLU A 549 -3.11 -11.23 -9.86
CA GLU A 549 -2.26 -10.69 -10.93
C GLU A 549 -2.39 -11.47 -12.24
N SER A 550 -2.66 -12.77 -12.15
CA SER A 550 -2.90 -13.63 -13.30
C SER A 550 -4.35 -13.56 -13.82
N PHE A 551 -5.25 -12.88 -13.10
CA PHE A 551 -6.66 -12.80 -13.48
C PHE A 551 -6.87 -11.83 -14.64
N ASN A 552 -7.08 -12.40 -15.83
CA ASN A 552 -7.43 -11.68 -17.05
C ASN A 552 -8.62 -12.37 -17.71
N PRO A 553 -9.86 -12.09 -17.25
CA PRO A 553 -11.06 -12.79 -17.72
C PRO A 553 -11.37 -12.45 -19.17
N SER A 554 -11.77 -13.45 -19.94
CA SER A 554 -12.36 -13.24 -21.26
C SER A 554 -13.76 -12.61 -21.14
N GLU A 555 -14.24 -12.02 -22.23
CA GLU A 555 -15.59 -11.43 -22.28
C GLU A 555 -16.67 -12.44 -21.88
N GLY A 556 -16.59 -13.68 -22.34
CA GLY A 556 -17.53 -14.75 -21.98
C GLY A 556 -17.50 -15.10 -20.47
N VAL A 557 -16.35 -14.98 -19.79
CA VAL A 557 -16.28 -15.12 -18.33
C VAL A 557 -17.01 -13.96 -17.66
N LEU A 558 -16.83 -12.73 -18.14
CA LEU A 558 -17.51 -11.56 -17.59
C LEU A 558 -19.03 -11.63 -17.83
N GLU A 559 -19.46 -12.04 -19.01
CA GLU A 559 -20.88 -12.27 -19.31
C GLU A 559 -21.52 -13.30 -18.38
N SER A 560 -20.80 -14.37 -18.02
CA SER A 560 -21.30 -15.38 -17.09
C SER A 560 -21.59 -14.82 -15.69
N LEU A 561 -20.94 -13.71 -15.32
CA LEU A 561 -21.15 -13.04 -14.02
C LEU A 561 -22.48 -12.27 -13.96
N HIS A 562 -23.17 -12.07 -15.06
CA HIS A 562 -24.51 -11.46 -15.08
C HIS A 562 -25.54 -12.23 -14.23
N ILE A 563 -25.27 -13.52 -13.95
CA ILE A 563 -26.13 -14.31 -13.05
C ILE A 563 -26.26 -13.69 -11.65
N PHE A 564 -25.28 -12.88 -11.22
CA PHE A 564 -25.27 -12.18 -9.95
C PHE A 564 -26.04 -10.86 -9.97
N ARG A 565 -26.39 -10.34 -11.16
CA ARG A 565 -27.14 -9.10 -11.27
C ARG A 565 -28.55 -9.25 -10.71
N GLN A 566 -29.01 -8.17 -10.15
CA GLN A 566 -30.39 -7.98 -9.74
C GLN A 566 -31.29 -7.95 -10.97
N GLY A 567 -32.43 -8.64 -10.92
CA GLY A 567 -33.45 -8.55 -11.97
C GLY A 567 -34.24 -7.23 -11.88
N ASP A 568 -34.91 -6.83 -12.99
CA ASP A 568 -35.58 -5.53 -13.13
C ASP A 568 -36.62 -5.21 -12.03
N GLN A 569 -37.25 -6.22 -11.46
CA GLN A 569 -38.24 -6.08 -10.38
C GLN A 569 -37.79 -6.71 -9.05
N GLN A 570 -36.56 -7.15 -8.96
CA GLN A 570 -36.01 -7.81 -7.78
C GLN A 570 -35.30 -6.79 -6.89
N SER A 571 -35.59 -6.79 -5.59
CA SER A 571 -34.81 -5.96 -4.67
C SER A 571 -33.40 -6.52 -4.46
N VAL A 572 -32.46 -5.66 -4.01
CA VAL A 572 -31.11 -6.05 -3.61
C VAL A 572 -31.15 -7.18 -2.56
N GLU A 573 -32.03 -7.03 -1.58
CA GLU A 573 -32.21 -8.03 -0.53
C GLU A 573 -32.72 -9.37 -1.05
N ASP A 574 -33.69 -9.35 -1.98
CA ASP A 574 -34.22 -10.58 -2.57
C ASP A 574 -33.11 -11.33 -3.34
N LYS A 575 -32.26 -10.56 -4.05
CA LYS A 575 -31.13 -11.17 -4.76
C LYS A 575 -30.08 -11.75 -3.80
N PHE A 576 -29.76 -11.06 -2.71
CA PHE A 576 -28.91 -11.62 -1.67
C PHE A 576 -29.52 -12.87 -1.04
N ASN A 577 -30.81 -12.84 -0.74
CA ASN A 577 -31.53 -14.02 -0.20
C ASN A 577 -31.52 -15.18 -1.18
N GLU A 578 -31.73 -14.95 -2.48
CA GLU A 578 -31.68 -15.99 -3.53
C GLU A 578 -30.29 -16.65 -3.55
N ILE A 579 -29.20 -15.86 -3.57
CA ILE A 579 -27.83 -16.36 -3.59
C ILE A 579 -27.53 -17.18 -2.32
N HIS A 580 -27.86 -16.62 -1.18
CA HIS A 580 -27.56 -17.28 0.10
C HIS A 580 -28.49 -18.47 0.41
N GLN A 581 -29.65 -18.55 -0.20
CA GLN A 581 -30.48 -19.76 -0.16
C GLN A 581 -29.78 -20.91 -0.90
N ASP A 582 -29.17 -20.64 -2.05
CA ASP A 582 -28.34 -21.63 -2.76
C ASP A 582 -27.12 -22.05 -1.90
N PHE A 583 -26.46 -21.09 -1.22
CA PHE A 583 -25.33 -21.39 -0.34
C PHE A 583 -25.74 -22.18 0.92
N GLU A 584 -26.90 -21.87 1.51
CA GLU A 584 -27.43 -22.64 2.64
C GLU A 584 -27.62 -24.11 2.27
N HIS A 585 -28.06 -24.41 1.04
CA HIS A 585 -28.33 -25.79 0.60
C HIS A 585 -27.12 -26.50 -0.01
N ASN A 586 -26.27 -25.79 -0.75
CA ASN A 586 -25.25 -26.39 -1.60
C ASN A 586 -23.80 -26.12 -1.14
N VAL A 587 -23.59 -25.24 -0.13
CA VAL A 587 -22.25 -24.84 0.30
C VAL A 587 -22.00 -25.16 1.76
N HIS A 588 -22.73 -24.56 2.70
CA HIS A 588 -22.38 -24.64 4.12
C HIS A 588 -23.37 -25.42 5.00
N ASN A 589 -24.58 -25.70 4.54
CA ASN A 589 -25.62 -26.43 5.28
C ASN A 589 -25.92 -25.85 6.67
N ILE A 590 -25.78 -24.54 6.86
CA ILE A 590 -26.08 -23.84 8.10
C ILE A 590 -27.24 -22.89 7.84
N PHE A 591 -28.35 -23.12 8.55
CA PHE A 591 -29.56 -22.35 8.42
C PHE A 591 -29.67 -21.26 9.49
N LYS A 592 -30.46 -20.19 9.18
CA LYS A 592 -30.75 -19.10 10.12
C LYS A 592 -29.52 -18.29 10.61
N ARG A 593 -28.43 -18.31 9.85
CA ARG A 593 -27.22 -17.48 10.09
C ARG A 593 -26.93 -16.51 8.95
N ARG A 594 -28.00 -16.07 8.23
CA ARG A 594 -27.88 -15.25 7.01
C ARG A 594 -27.13 -13.94 7.24
N THR A 595 -27.38 -13.21 8.33
CA THR A 595 -26.67 -11.97 8.64
C THR A 595 -25.17 -12.20 8.70
N TRP A 596 -24.70 -13.31 9.29
CA TRP A 596 -23.28 -13.66 9.31
C TRP A 596 -22.78 -14.06 7.92
N ALA A 597 -23.53 -14.84 7.17
CA ALA A 597 -23.17 -15.21 5.80
C ALA A 597 -23.09 -13.98 4.89
N PHE A 598 -24.02 -13.04 5.00
CA PHE A 598 -24.00 -11.77 4.28
C PHE A 598 -22.77 -10.93 4.64
N ALA A 599 -22.41 -10.84 5.92
CA ALA A 599 -21.25 -10.08 6.38
C ALA A 599 -19.92 -10.65 5.81
N ILE A 600 -19.78 -11.97 5.77
CA ILE A 600 -18.64 -12.64 5.12
C ILE A 600 -18.61 -12.27 3.64
N ASP A 601 -19.71 -12.47 2.92
CA ASP A 601 -19.83 -12.25 1.49
C ASP A 601 -19.51 -10.79 1.11
N ILE A 602 -20.06 -9.83 1.85
CA ILE A 602 -19.77 -8.40 1.68
C ILE A 602 -18.28 -8.10 1.93
N THR A 603 -17.68 -8.71 2.96
CA THR A 603 -16.27 -8.50 3.25
C THR A 603 -15.37 -8.99 2.11
N TYR A 604 -15.69 -10.14 1.50
CA TYR A 604 -14.98 -10.66 0.32
C TYR A 604 -15.01 -9.69 -0.85
N HIS A 605 -16.12 -8.97 -1.05
CA HIS A 605 -16.31 -8.07 -2.19
C HIS A 605 -15.94 -6.61 -1.89
N SER A 606 -15.33 -6.30 -0.73
CA SER A 606 -14.96 -4.93 -0.39
C SER A 606 -13.83 -4.41 -1.30
N PRO A 607 -13.84 -3.12 -1.69
CA PRO A 607 -12.78 -2.51 -2.52
C PRO A 607 -11.48 -2.34 -1.73
N LEU A 608 -10.37 -2.01 -2.39
CA LEU A 608 -9.15 -1.57 -1.69
C LEU A 608 -9.16 -0.07 -1.40
N SER A 609 -9.70 0.72 -2.31
CA SER A 609 -9.80 2.17 -2.20
C SER A 609 -10.94 2.67 -3.10
N PHE A 610 -11.42 3.88 -2.87
CA PHE A 610 -12.50 4.47 -3.65
C PHE A 610 -12.50 6.00 -3.54
N TYR A 611 -13.32 6.68 -4.35
CA TYR A 611 -13.59 8.11 -4.20
C TYR A 611 -14.97 8.32 -3.56
N LEU A 612 -15.08 9.32 -2.68
CA LEU A 612 -16.34 9.77 -2.09
C LEU A 612 -16.36 11.31 -2.10
N HIS A 613 -17.34 11.93 -2.75
CA HIS A 613 -17.40 13.37 -3.02
C HIS A 613 -16.06 13.91 -3.59
N GLY A 614 -15.52 13.22 -4.58
CA GLY A 614 -14.26 13.57 -5.23
C GLY A 614 -13.00 13.39 -4.37
N LYS A 615 -13.12 12.98 -3.10
CA LYS A 615 -12.01 12.74 -2.19
C LYS A 615 -11.57 11.27 -2.25
N TYR A 616 -10.28 11.04 -2.48
CA TYR A 616 -9.70 9.70 -2.44
C TYR A 616 -9.67 9.14 -1.03
N ILE A 617 -10.24 7.95 -0.85
CA ILE A 617 -10.25 7.18 0.39
C ILE A 617 -9.35 5.96 0.21
N HIS A 618 -8.21 5.98 0.87
CA HIS A 618 -7.20 4.92 0.76
C HIS A 618 -7.62 3.61 1.42
N LYS A 619 -8.40 3.64 2.52
CA LYS A 619 -8.91 2.44 3.19
C LYS A 619 -10.30 2.09 2.65
N GLY A 620 -10.35 1.14 1.72
CA GLY A 620 -11.58 0.55 1.23
C GLY A 620 -11.81 -0.89 1.74
N TRP A 621 -10.74 -1.60 2.13
CA TRP A 621 -10.85 -2.96 2.68
C TRP A 621 -11.60 -2.97 4.02
N MET A 622 -12.41 -4.01 4.21
CA MET A 622 -13.26 -4.15 5.37
C MET A 622 -12.65 -5.06 6.42
N GLU A 623 -12.97 -4.76 7.69
CA GLU A 623 -12.74 -5.59 8.84
C GLU A 623 -14.09 -5.98 9.45
N THR A 624 -14.37 -7.28 9.50
CA THR A 624 -15.60 -7.82 10.05
C THR A 624 -15.28 -8.74 11.24
N VAL A 625 -16.04 -8.62 12.31
CA VAL A 625 -15.87 -9.45 13.51
C VAL A 625 -17.15 -10.22 13.83
N CYS A 626 -17.01 -11.50 14.13
CA CYS A 626 -18.09 -12.33 14.66
C CYS A 626 -17.71 -12.87 16.05
N VAL A 627 -18.49 -12.50 17.04
CA VAL A 627 -18.37 -13.02 18.39
C VAL A 627 -19.58 -13.90 18.69
N GLY A 628 -19.37 -15.05 19.31
CA GLY A 628 -20.53 -15.88 19.61
C GLY A 628 -20.19 -17.09 20.45
N ASP A 629 -21.25 -17.74 20.94
CA ASP A 629 -21.16 -18.93 21.73
C ASP A 629 -20.54 -20.10 20.93
N THR A 630 -19.96 -21.06 21.64
CA THR A 630 -19.38 -22.27 21.05
C THR A 630 -20.43 -23.08 20.29
N ALA A 631 -20.01 -23.74 19.21
CA ALA A 631 -20.84 -24.61 18.36
C ALA A 631 -22.03 -23.90 17.66
N GLN A 632 -21.96 -22.60 17.44
CA GLN A 632 -22.99 -21.82 16.70
C GLN A 632 -22.72 -21.67 15.21
N GLY A 633 -21.82 -22.46 14.63
CA GLY A 633 -21.54 -22.51 13.18
C GLY A 633 -20.66 -21.38 12.63
N LYS A 634 -20.08 -20.51 13.45
CA LYS A 634 -19.26 -19.36 13.02
C LYS A 634 -18.11 -19.77 12.08
N THR A 635 -17.24 -20.62 12.59
CA THR A 635 -16.03 -21.12 11.93
C THR A 635 -16.37 -21.97 10.70
N HIS A 636 -17.34 -22.89 10.85
CA HIS A 636 -17.74 -23.77 9.75
C HIS A 636 -18.31 -23.02 8.57
N LEU A 637 -19.17 -22.03 8.79
CA LEU A 637 -19.76 -21.20 7.73
C LEU A 637 -18.67 -20.40 6.99
N ALA A 638 -17.77 -19.73 7.71
CA ALA A 638 -16.71 -18.95 7.10
C ALA A 638 -15.74 -19.83 6.28
N ARG A 639 -15.40 -21.02 6.80
CA ARG A 639 -14.55 -22.00 6.10
C ARG A 639 -15.20 -22.50 4.82
N ALA A 640 -16.45 -22.94 4.90
CA ALA A 640 -17.19 -23.44 3.74
C ALA A 640 -17.34 -22.36 2.64
N MET A 641 -17.57 -21.09 3.02
CA MET A 641 -17.59 -19.98 2.05
C MET A 641 -16.21 -19.72 1.44
N MET A 642 -15.12 -19.76 2.22
CA MET A 642 -13.77 -19.63 1.70
C MET A 642 -13.43 -20.74 0.69
N GLU A 643 -13.73 -22.00 1.02
CA GLU A 643 -13.54 -23.14 0.13
C GLU A 643 -14.38 -23.00 -1.15
N HIS A 644 -15.59 -22.46 -1.03
CA HIS A 644 -16.46 -22.23 -2.17
C HIS A 644 -15.94 -21.11 -3.08
N PHE A 645 -15.46 -20.02 -2.51
CA PHE A 645 -14.87 -18.89 -3.26
C PHE A 645 -13.47 -19.20 -3.80
N GLN A 646 -12.79 -20.20 -3.26
CA GLN A 646 -11.44 -20.64 -3.66
C GLN A 646 -10.38 -19.53 -3.62
N VAL A 647 -10.59 -18.49 -2.82
CA VAL A 647 -9.67 -17.39 -2.55
C VAL A 647 -9.74 -17.01 -1.07
N GLY A 648 -8.67 -16.39 -0.57
CA GLY A 648 -8.52 -16.04 0.84
C GLY A 648 -7.66 -17.06 1.59
N SER A 649 -7.23 -16.68 2.76
CA SER A 649 -6.36 -17.47 3.64
C SER A 649 -7.01 -17.66 5.00
N TRP A 650 -6.52 -18.66 5.74
CA TRP A 650 -6.98 -18.99 7.07
C TRP A 650 -5.83 -19.04 8.07
N THR A 651 -6.04 -18.49 9.25
CA THR A 651 -5.13 -18.67 10.38
C THR A 651 -5.92 -18.88 11.67
N SER A 652 -5.32 -19.61 12.63
CA SER A 652 -5.83 -19.68 13.98
C SER A 652 -4.99 -18.77 14.89
N ALA A 653 -5.65 -17.87 15.57
CA ALA A 653 -4.99 -16.92 16.46
C ALA A 653 -4.73 -17.49 17.86
N GLU A 654 -5.00 -18.76 18.11
CA GLU A 654 -4.71 -19.42 19.38
C GLU A 654 -3.19 -19.49 19.59
N GLY A 655 -2.68 -18.68 20.52
CA GLY A 655 -1.25 -18.56 20.79
C GLY A 655 -0.47 -17.67 19.81
N GLU A 656 -1.09 -17.12 18.77
CA GLU A 656 -0.50 -16.11 17.92
C GLU A 656 -0.70 -14.70 18.52
N GLY A 657 0.39 -14.09 18.95
CA GLY A 657 0.39 -12.68 19.33
C GLY A 657 0.68 -11.77 18.13
N ARG A 658 1.14 -10.55 18.41
CA ARG A 658 1.62 -9.58 17.44
C ARG A 658 2.59 -10.18 16.40
N THR A 659 3.43 -11.13 16.80
CA THR A 659 4.47 -11.72 15.94
C THR A 659 3.90 -12.60 14.84
N GLY A 660 2.84 -13.34 15.10
CA GLY A 660 2.20 -14.21 14.11
C GLY A 660 1.35 -13.40 13.11
N LEU A 661 0.56 -12.46 13.60
CA LEU A 661 -0.30 -11.64 12.75
C LEU A 661 0.45 -10.52 12.02
N GLY A 662 1.42 -9.86 12.68
CA GLY A 662 2.08 -8.67 12.16
C GLY A 662 3.49 -8.91 11.61
N TYR A 663 4.48 -9.00 12.48
CA TYR A 663 5.86 -9.32 12.12
C TYR A 663 6.67 -9.82 13.31
N SER A 664 7.66 -10.65 13.00
CA SER A 664 8.68 -11.10 13.96
C SER A 664 10.05 -10.54 13.61
N LYS A 665 10.88 -10.32 14.62
CA LYS A 665 12.31 -10.04 14.43
C LYS A 665 13.07 -11.26 14.90
N GLN A 666 13.86 -11.82 14.04
CA GLN A 666 14.64 -13.00 14.35
C GLN A 666 16.12 -12.75 14.05
N GLN A 667 16.96 -13.39 14.82
CA GLN A 667 18.41 -13.37 14.63
C GLN A 667 18.84 -14.75 14.20
N ILE A 668 19.48 -14.84 13.05
CA ILE A 668 20.02 -16.09 12.52
C ILE A 668 21.52 -15.96 12.47
N SER A 669 22.22 -16.88 13.15
CA SER A 669 23.66 -17.08 13.01
C SER A 669 23.89 -18.14 11.95
N VAL A 670 24.72 -17.82 10.96
CA VAL A 670 25.14 -18.75 9.92
C VAL A 670 26.67 -18.90 9.99
N GLY A 671 27.12 -20.13 10.21
CA GLY A 671 28.54 -20.42 10.38
C GLY A 671 29.17 -19.71 11.58
N LYS A 672 30.43 -19.38 11.49
CA LYS A 672 31.19 -18.58 12.50
C LYS A 672 31.00 -17.06 12.32
N GLY A 673 30.13 -16.63 11.41
CA GLY A 673 29.88 -15.22 11.11
C GLY A 673 29.03 -14.51 12.17
N ALA A 674 29.00 -13.19 12.11
CA ALA A 674 28.12 -12.37 12.97
C ALA A 674 26.65 -12.71 12.67
N ALA A 675 25.85 -12.81 13.75
CA ALA A 675 24.43 -13.07 13.62
C ALA A 675 23.72 -11.95 12.82
N GLN A 676 22.91 -12.33 11.86
CA GLN A 676 22.14 -11.44 11.00
C GLN A 676 20.71 -11.29 11.54
N TRP A 677 20.22 -10.07 11.56
CA TRP A 677 18.84 -9.76 11.91
C TRP A 677 17.97 -9.71 10.65
N PHE A 678 16.75 -10.19 10.76
CA PHE A 678 15.73 -10.06 9.71
C PHE A 678 14.34 -9.85 10.29
N VAL A 679 13.44 -9.36 9.45
CA VAL A 679 12.01 -9.21 9.74
C VAL A 679 11.28 -10.30 8.97
N GLY A 680 10.58 -11.17 9.68
CA GLY A 680 9.62 -12.09 9.11
C GLY A 680 8.23 -11.48 9.18
N TRP A 681 7.57 -11.32 8.04
CA TRP A 681 6.21 -10.78 7.98
C TRP A 681 5.19 -11.83 8.40
N GLY A 682 4.22 -11.42 9.22
CA GLY A 682 3.13 -12.27 9.68
C GLY A 682 2.01 -12.42 8.66
N THR A 683 0.92 -13.10 9.08
CA THR A 683 -0.16 -13.50 8.18
C THR A 683 -0.96 -12.32 7.60
N LEU A 684 -1.13 -11.21 8.32
CA LEU A 684 -1.83 -10.02 7.79
C LEU A 684 -1.10 -9.42 6.59
N PRO A 685 0.20 -8.98 6.68
CA PRO A 685 0.88 -8.45 5.51
C PRO A 685 1.12 -9.48 4.40
N GLN A 686 1.19 -10.78 4.70
CA GLN A 686 1.28 -11.83 3.67
C GLN A 686 0.03 -11.90 2.79
N ASN A 687 -1.10 -11.41 3.29
CA ASN A 687 -2.37 -11.36 2.56
C ASN A 687 -2.69 -9.94 2.03
N ASP A 688 -1.67 -9.11 1.75
CA ASP A 688 -1.91 -7.78 1.14
C ASP A 688 -2.76 -7.92 -0.13
N MET A 689 -3.75 -7.05 -0.29
CA MET A 689 -4.77 -7.05 -1.34
C MET A 689 -5.72 -8.26 -1.34
N GLY A 690 -5.47 -9.27 -0.50
CA GLY A 690 -6.29 -10.47 -0.34
C GLY A 690 -7.28 -10.40 0.82
N LEU A 691 -7.63 -11.57 1.35
CA LEU A 691 -8.50 -11.72 2.52
C LEU A 691 -7.92 -12.75 3.49
N LEU A 692 -7.96 -12.45 4.78
CA LEU A 692 -7.55 -13.32 5.87
C LEU A 692 -8.73 -13.62 6.80
N ASN A 693 -9.01 -14.89 7.00
CA ASN A 693 -9.90 -15.38 8.04
C ASN A 693 -9.07 -15.72 9.29
N VAL A 694 -9.40 -15.09 10.41
CA VAL A 694 -8.71 -15.28 11.69
C VAL A 694 -9.67 -15.97 12.65
N ASP A 695 -9.43 -17.24 12.93
CA ASP A 695 -10.21 -18.01 13.89
C ASP A 695 -9.61 -17.89 15.29
N GLU A 696 -10.39 -18.21 16.33
CA GLU A 696 -10.01 -18.10 17.75
C GLU A 696 -9.42 -16.72 18.13
N PHE A 697 -9.96 -15.67 17.54
CA PHE A 697 -9.48 -14.30 17.74
C PHE A 697 -9.51 -13.85 19.22
N SER A 698 -10.35 -14.43 20.03
CA SER A 698 -10.38 -14.23 21.49
C SER A 698 -9.07 -14.60 22.19
N GLY A 699 -8.25 -15.45 21.58
CA GLY A 699 -6.91 -15.83 22.07
C GLY A 699 -5.84 -14.75 21.91
N VAL A 700 -6.03 -13.79 20.99
CA VAL A 700 -5.09 -12.68 20.79
C VAL A 700 -5.19 -11.69 21.95
N LYS A 701 -4.08 -11.30 22.53
CA LYS A 701 -4.08 -10.23 23.52
C LYS A 701 -4.47 -8.90 22.88
N SER A 702 -5.38 -8.17 23.53
CA SER A 702 -5.87 -6.88 23.01
C SER A 702 -4.75 -5.85 22.81
N ASP A 703 -3.72 -5.85 23.65
CA ASP A 703 -2.57 -4.97 23.51
C ASP A 703 -1.71 -5.30 22.28
N ASP A 704 -1.47 -6.60 22.03
CA ASP A 704 -0.74 -7.06 20.84
C ASP A 704 -1.47 -6.68 19.55
N PHE A 705 -2.81 -6.77 19.56
CA PHE A 705 -3.62 -6.40 18.40
C PHE A 705 -3.67 -4.88 18.19
N ALA A 706 -3.69 -4.10 19.26
CA ALA A 706 -3.66 -2.65 19.18
C ALA A 706 -2.35 -2.11 18.57
N GLU A 707 -1.24 -2.84 18.70
CA GLU A 707 0.02 -2.47 18.03
C GLU A 707 -0.02 -2.64 16.50
N LEU A 708 -1.02 -3.32 15.95
CA LEU A 708 -1.28 -3.46 14.52
C LEU A 708 -2.18 -2.35 13.95
N THR A 709 -2.41 -1.31 14.72
CA THR A 709 -3.31 -0.19 14.37
C THR A 709 -2.97 0.45 13.03
N ASP A 710 -1.68 0.76 12.79
CA ASP A 710 -1.25 1.40 11.54
C ASP A 710 -1.43 0.46 10.34
N ALA A 711 -1.19 -0.84 10.50
CA ALA A 711 -1.45 -1.85 9.48
C ALA A 711 -2.93 -1.88 9.09
N ARG A 712 -3.82 -1.86 10.08
CA ARG A 712 -5.27 -1.92 9.91
C ARG A 712 -5.86 -0.63 9.35
N ASP A 713 -5.29 0.53 9.66
CA ASP A 713 -5.81 1.84 9.29
C ASP A 713 -5.16 2.40 8.02
N GLN A 714 -3.82 2.35 7.93
CA GLN A 714 -3.05 2.89 6.83
C GLN A 714 -2.71 1.84 5.74
N GLY A 715 -2.95 0.57 6.02
CA GLY A 715 -2.57 -0.52 5.12
C GLY A 715 -1.06 -0.67 4.95
N VAL A 716 -0.30 -0.30 5.97
CA VAL A 716 1.15 -0.37 5.98
C VAL A 716 1.63 -0.81 7.36
N ILE A 717 2.53 -1.76 7.38
CA ILE A 717 3.17 -2.22 8.60
C ILE A 717 4.67 -1.92 8.55
N GLU A 718 5.20 -1.37 9.64
CA GLU A 718 6.60 -1.01 9.77
C GLU A 718 7.24 -1.66 11.00
N SER A 719 8.35 -2.35 10.77
CA SER A 719 9.23 -2.82 11.83
C SER A 719 10.16 -1.70 12.27
N THR A 720 10.16 -1.37 13.55
CA THR A 720 11.00 -0.33 14.18
C THR A 720 12.14 -0.94 15.00
N GLY A 721 13.19 -0.18 15.32
CA GLY A 721 14.32 -0.62 16.15
C GLY A 721 15.51 -1.13 15.35
N VAL A 722 16.06 -2.31 15.69
CA VAL A 722 17.32 -2.82 15.12
C VAL A 722 17.27 -2.98 13.60
N VAL A 723 16.16 -3.47 13.08
CA VAL A 723 15.92 -3.60 11.62
C VAL A 723 14.66 -2.81 11.27
N LYS A 724 14.82 -1.83 10.39
CA LYS A 724 13.71 -1.04 9.86
C LYS A 724 13.29 -1.56 8.50
N ARG A 725 12.09 -2.08 8.41
CA ARG A 725 11.47 -2.55 7.16
C ARG A 725 10.01 -2.13 7.14
N LYS A 726 9.48 -1.90 5.96
CA LYS A 726 8.11 -1.47 5.74
C LYS A 726 7.51 -2.27 4.58
N THR A 727 6.26 -2.72 4.74
CA THR A 727 5.53 -3.39 3.66
C THR A 727 4.05 -3.00 3.68
N TYR A 728 3.35 -3.27 2.59
CA TYR A 728 1.90 -3.07 2.52
C TYR A 728 1.16 -4.16 3.30
N CYS A 729 -0.03 -3.78 3.82
CA CYS A 729 -0.89 -4.66 4.61
C CYS A 729 -2.37 -4.25 4.42
N ARG A 730 -2.83 -4.16 3.16
CA ARG A 730 -4.20 -3.80 2.77
C ARG A 730 -5.05 -5.05 2.70
N THR A 731 -5.26 -5.66 3.85
CA THR A 731 -5.86 -6.99 3.96
C THR A 731 -7.30 -6.87 4.43
N ARG A 732 -8.23 -7.47 3.68
CA ARG A 732 -9.60 -7.71 4.15
C ARG A 732 -9.54 -8.74 5.26
N ALA A 733 -10.22 -8.50 6.38
CA ALA A 733 -10.10 -9.38 7.53
C ALA A 733 -11.46 -9.80 8.09
N ILE A 734 -11.59 -11.08 8.41
CA ILE A 734 -12.74 -11.66 9.09
C ILE A 734 -12.24 -12.29 10.38
N TYR A 735 -12.58 -11.69 11.51
CA TYR A 735 -12.18 -12.16 12.82
C TYR A 735 -13.33 -12.94 13.46
N MET A 736 -13.05 -14.15 13.95
CA MET A 736 -14.02 -15.00 14.60
C MET A 736 -13.52 -15.43 15.96
N GLY A 737 -14.39 -15.42 16.96
CA GLY A 737 -13.99 -15.85 18.29
C GLY A 737 -15.17 -16.01 19.24
N ASN A 738 -14.87 -16.53 20.41
CA ASN A 738 -15.79 -16.58 21.52
C ASN A 738 -15.69 -15.28 22.33
N ALA A 739 -16.69 -15.00 23.17
CA ALA A 739 -16.60 -13.90 24.11
C ALA A 739 -15.49 -14.18 25.14
N ARG A 740 -14.74 -13.17 25.55
CA ARG A 740 -13.76 -13.31 26.65
C ARG A 740 -14.48 -13.49 27.97
N SER A 741 -13.97 -14.35 28.85
CA SER A 741 -14.53 -14.47 30.19
C SER A 741 -14.32 -13.18 30.98
N LYS A 742 -15.40 -12.68 31.63
CA LYS A 742 -15.28 -11.64 32.65
C LYS A 742 -14.63 -12.26 33.87
N SER A 743 -13.44 -11.86 34.25
CA SER A 743 -12.76 -12.23 35.48
C SER A 743 -13.55 -11.68 36.66
N ASN A 744 -14.46 -12.46 37.19
CA ASN A 744 -14.96 -12.27 38.56
C ASN A 744 -13.91 -12.89 39.47
N GLY A 745 -13.17 -12.14 40.24
CA GLY A 745 -12.04 -12.53 41.07
C GLY A 745 -12.13 -13.84 41.91
N TYR A 746 -13.01 -14.77 41.58
CA TYR A 746 -13.15 -16.10 42.09
C TYR A 746 -13.24 -17.09 40.95
N GLY A 747 -12.18 -17.87 40.74
CA GLY A 747 -12.10 -19.16 40.05
C GLY A 747 -12.73 -19.27 38.64
N GLN A 748 -12.05 -19.94 37.73
CA GLN A 748 -12.57 -20.34 36.40
C GLN A 748 -13.96 -20.95 36.52
N THR A 749 -14.97 -20.25 36.00
CA THR A 749 -16.31 -20.82 35.81
C THR A 749 -16.36 -21.49 34.45
N PHE A 750 -17.03 -22.65 34.36
CA PHE A 750 -17.25 -23.44 33.13
C PHE A 750 -17.95 -22.63 31.99
N ASP A 751 -18.53 -21.47 32.29
CA ASP A 751 -19.20 -20.58 31.35
C ASP A 751 -18.25 -19.53 30.72
N GLY A 752 -16.95 -19.68 30.87
CA GLY A 752 -15.96 -18.78 30.25
C GLY A 752 -16.12 -18.76 28.74
N GLY A 753 -16.41 -17.56 28.17
CA GLY A 753 -16.56 -17.38 26.73
C GLY A 753 -17.97 -17.36 26.18
N SER A 754 -19.01 -17.39 27.03
CA SER A 754 -20.41 -17.25 26.59
C SER A 754 -20.87 -15.80 26.53
N LEU A 755 -21.68 -15.46 25.51
CA LEU A 755 -22.37 -14.17 25.39
C LEU A 755 -23.36 -13.93 26.54
N GLY A 756 -23.86 -14.97 27.19
CA GLY A 756 -24.77 -14.86 28.34
C GLY A 756 -24.17 -14.16 29.56
N GLN A 757 -22.85 -14.01 29.63
CA GLN A 757 -22.16 -13.24 30.71
C GLN A 757 -22.23 -11.74 30.56
N TYR A 758 -22.63 -11.24 29.37
CA TYR A 758 -22.71 -9.84 29.05
C TYR A 758 -24.16 -9.38 29.09
N ALA A 759 -24.38 -8.14 29.55
CA ALA A 759 -25.71 -7.56 29.55
C ALA A 759 -26.19 -7.31 28.12
N TYR A 760 -25.25 -6.93 27.24
CA TYR A 760 -25.47 -6.71 25.82
C TYR A 760 -24.33 -7.37 25.03
N GLY A 761 -24.65 -7.97 23.89
CA GLY A 761 -23.64 -8.65 23.06
C GLY A 761 -22.57 -7.72 22.49
N ILE A 762 -22.89 -6.45 22.28
CA ILE A 762 -21.90 -5.43 21.88
C ILE A 762 -20.76 -5.28 22.90
N GLU A 763 -21.00 -5.48 24.18
CA GLU A 763 -19.95 -5.43 25.22
C GLU A 763 -18.96 -6.61 25.05
N ALA A 764 -19.44 -7.76 24.59
CA ALA A 764 -18.57 -8.90 24.28
C ALA A 764 -17.69 -8.63 23.06
N VAL A 765 -18.22 -7.94 22.05
CA VAL A 765 -17.44 -7.46 20.90
C VAL A 765 -16.37 -6.47 21.36
N ALA A 766 -16.74 -5.48 22.14
CA ALA A 766 -15.82 -4.47 22.67
C ALA A 766 -14.72 -5.08 23.54
N GLY A 767 -15.04 -6.16 24.30
CA GLY A 767 -14.08 -6.89 25.15
C GLY A 767 -12.94 -7.58 24.37
N LEU A 768 -13.03 -7.72 23.05
CA LEU A 768 -11.94 -8.24 22.22
C LEU A 768 -10.85 -7.18 21.94
N TYR A 769 -11.19 -5.92 22.06
CA TYR A 769 -10.31 -4.79 21.74
C TYR A 769 -9.78 -4.12 23.02
N ARG A 770 -8.60 -3.47 22.92
CA ARG A 770 -7.99 -2.77 24.05
C ARG A 770 -8.79 -1.53 24.45
N ASP A 771 -9.21 -0.77 23.45
CA ASP A 771 -9.88 0.50 23.63
C ASP A 771 -10.94 0.79 22.54
N HIS A 772 -11.67 1.85 22.74
CA HIS A 772 -12.73 2.28 21.84
C HIS A 772 -12.22 2.74 20.45
N GLN A 773 -10.96 3.17 20.35
CA GLN A 773 -10.37 3.61 19.07
C GLN A 773 -10.10 2.42 18.17
N ASP A 774 -9.68 1.29 18.73
CA ASP A 774 -9.49 0.06 17.98
C ASP A 774 -10.82 -0.49 17.46
N LEU A 775 -11.87 -0.44 18.29
CA LEU A 775 -13.21 -0.89 17.92
C LEU A 775 -13.81 -0.07 16.77
N ARG A 776 -13.50 1.23 16.70
CA ARG A 776 -13.96 2.14 15.63
C ARG A 776 -13.56 1.65 14.23
N ARG A 777 -12.48 0.89 14.10
CA ARG A 777 -11.95 0.41 12.81
C ARG A 777 -12.72 -0.77 12.23
N VAL A 778 -13.49 -1.46 13.06
CA VAL A 778 -14.36 -2.56 12.63
C VAL A 778 -15.52 -2.01 11.80
N ASP A 779 -15.75 -2.56 10.62
CA ASP A 779 -16.83 -2.13 9.72
C ASP A 779 -18.15 -2.78 10.07
N LEU A 780 -18.15 -4.10 10.27
CA LEU A 780 -19.32 -4.87 10.67
C LEU A 780 -19.00 -5.75 11.88
N ALA A 781 -19.90 -5.79 12.85
CA ALA A 781 -19.80 -6.65 14.01
C ALA A 781 -21.07 -7.48 14.15
N ILE A 782 -20.92 -8.77 14.33
CA ILE A 782 -22.00 -9.75 14.44
C ILE A 782 -21.86 -10.46 15.77
N ALA A 783 -22.95 -10.66 16.47
CA ALA A 783 -23.01 -11.50 17.67
C ALA A 783 -23.96 -12.66 17.46
N VAL A 784 -23.46 -13.89 17.69
CA VAL A 784 -24.22 -15.13 17.49
C VAL A 784 -24.39 -15.83 18.84
N LYS A 785 -25.59 -15.82 19.38
CA LYS A 785 -25.91 -16.34 20.71
C LYS A 785 -26.53 -17.72 20.62
N LYS A 786 -26.25 -18.57 21.63
CA LYS A 786 -26.94 -19.84 21.82
C LYS A 786 -28.42 -19.55 22.13
N GLY A 787 -29.31 -20.20 21.38
CA GLY A 787 -30.77 -20.02 21.52
C GLY A 787 -31.38 -18.98 20.58
N ASP A 788 -30.60 -18.28 19.76
CA ASP A 788 -31.13 -17.44 18.67
C ASP A 788 -31.90 -18.26 17.62
N VAL A 789 -31.57 -19.53 17.51
CA VAL A 789 -32.22 -20.53 16.68
C VAL A 789 -32.76 -21.63 17.59
N SER A 790 -34.00 -22.09 17.42
CA SER A 790 -34.59 -23.16 18.23
C SER A 790 -33.91 -24.49 17.97
N ILE A 791 -33.92 -25.38 18.97
CA ILE A 791 -33.33 -26.73 18.85
C ILE A 791 -34.01 -27.52 17.72
N ASP A 792 -35.28 -27.33 17.53
CA ASP A 792 -36.07 -28.02 16.50
C ASP A 792 -35.64 -27.53 15.09
N GLU A 793 -35.40 -26.24 14.91
CA GLU A 793 -34.87 -25.68 13.67
C GLU A 793 -33.46 -26.15 13.36
N LEU A 794 -32.58 -26.24 14.36
CA LEU A 794 -31.21 -26.74 14.20
C LEU A 794 -31.14 -28.23 13.80
N ASN A 795 -32.13 -29.01 14.23
CA ASN A 795 -32.19 -30.45 13.96
C ASN A 795 -33.07 -30.77 12.73
N THR A 796 -33.64 -29.80 12.07
CA THR A 796 -34.40 -30.03 10.86
C THR A 796 -33.46 -30.42 9.72
N VAL A 797 -33.49 -31.69 9.30
CA VAL A 797 -32.75 -32.13 8.11
C VAL A 797 -33.57 -31.73 6.88
N ILE A 798 -33.13 -30.66 6.20
CA ILE A 798 -33.73 -30.24 4.95
C ILE A 798 -33.01 -30.98 3.82
N LEU A 799 -33.61 -32.04 3.32
CA LEU A 799 -33.18 -32.74 2.12
C LEU A 799 -33.68 -31.93 0.90
N HIS A 800 -32.86 -31.00 0.39
CA HIS A 800 -33.13 -30.31 -0.86
C HIS A 800 -32.19 -30.78 -1.97
N ASN A 801 -32.79 -31.30 -3.05
CA ASN A 801 -32.11 -31.65 -4.29
C ASN A 801 -32.16 -30.46 -5.26
N THR A 802 -31.79 -29.23 -4.80
CA THR A 802 -31.73 -28.07 -5.67
C THR A 802 -30.38 -28.05 -6.39
N PRO A 803 -30.40 -27.90 -7.74
CA PRO A 803 -29.14 -27.79 -8.51
C PRO A 803 -28.37 -26.53 -8.04
N LYS A 804 -27.07 -26.70 -7.85
CA LYS A 804 -26.17 -25.59 -7.48
C LYS A 804 -26.13 -24.57 -8.60
N ARG A 805 -26.64 -23.36 -8.36
CA ARG A 805 -26.72 -22.28 -9.32
C ARG A 805 -25.48 -21.40 -9.33
N TYR A 806 -25.00 -21.06 -8.15
CA TYR A 806 -23.84 -20.20 -7.96
C TYR A 806 -22.58 -21.05 -7.69
N THR A 807 -21.94 -21.49 -8.77
CA THR A 807 -20.80 -22.41 -8.71
C THR A 807 -19.56 -21.75 -8.11
N SER A 808 -18.62 -22.56 -7.60
CA SER A 808 -17.36 -22.08 -7.05
C SER A 808 -16.54 -21.28 -8.05
N GLU A 809 -16.55 -21.68 -9.32
CA GLU A 809 -15.84 -20.97 -10.38
C GLU A 809 -16.43 -19.58 -10.65
N LEU A 810 -17.77 -19.47 -10.75
CA LEU A 810 -18.46 -18.18 -10.90
C LEU A 810 -18.18 -17.25 -9.72
N CYS A 811 -18.27 -17.78 -8.48
CA CYS A 811 -18.02 -17.00 -7.27
C CYS A 811 -16.56 -16.57 -7.18
N LYS A 812 -15.61 -17.44 -7.51
CA LYS A 812 -14.19 -17.10 -7.60
C LYS A 812 -13.93 -15.97 -8.58
N ASN A 813 -14.48 -16.10 -9.79
CA ASN A 813 -14.32 -15.10 -10.86
C ASN A 813 -14.91 -13.75 -10.46
N LEU A 814 -16.05 -13.75 -9.77
CA LEU A 814 -16.65 -12.50 -9.26
C LEU A 814 -15.77 -11.83 -8.18
N VAL A 815 -15.24 -12.60 -7.23
CA VAL A 815 -14.33 -12.06 -6.20
C VAL A 815 -13.07 -11.49 -6.84
N LEU A 816 -12.45 -12.21 -7.76
CA LEU A 816 -11.24 -11.73 -8.46
C LEU A 816 -11.52 -10.50 -9.30
N TRP A 817 -12.69 -10.47 -9.97
CA TRP A 817 -13.13 -9.27 -10.68
C TRP A 817 -13.30 -8.09 -9.73
N ALA A 818 -13.95 -8.25 -8.59
CA ALA A 818 -14.09 -7.21 -7.57
C ALA A 818 -12.74 -6.72 -7.04
N TRP A 819 -11.82 -7.64 -6.75
CA TRP A 819 -10.48 -7.30 -6.23
C TRP A 819 -9.60 -6.58 -7.26
N SER A 820 -9.82 -6.81 -8.55
CA SER A 820 -9.08 -6.15 -9.63
C SER A 820 -9.56 -4.72 -9.91
N ARG A 821 -10.65 -4.25 -9.30
CA ARG A 821 -11.17 -2.90 -9.51
C ARG A 821 -10.33 -1.86 -8.78
N THR A 822 -9.99 -0.81 -9.48
CA THR A 822 -9.29 0.37 -8.94
C THR A 822 -10.30 1.40 -8.42
N ALA A 823 -9.85 2.35 -7.61
CA ALA A 823 -10.73 3.41 -7.11
C ALA A 823 -11.42 4.22 -8.22
N ARG A 824 -10.77 4.40 -9.37
CA ARG A 824 -11.33 5.13 -10.54
C ARG A 824 -12.42 4.35 -11.28
N GLN A 825 -12.49 3.07 -11.08
CA GLN A 825 -13.50 2.19 -11.70
C GLN A 825 -14.73 1.99 -10.80
N ILE A 826 -14.82 2.73 -9.70
CA ILE A 826 -15.97 2.72 -8.80
C ILE A 826 -16.64 4.08 -8.95
N THR A 827 -17.85 4.06 -9.50
CA THR A 827 -18.64 5.26 -9.79
C THR A 827 -19.94 5.25 -8.99
N TRP A 828 -20.39 6.44 -8.64
CA TRP A 828 -21.63 6.65 -7.90
C TRP A 828 -22.67 7.23 -8.87
N GLU A 829 -23.88 6.68 -8.85
CA GLU A 829 -25.01 7.29 -9.54
C GLU A 829 -25.39 8.63 -8.89
N ASP A 830 -25.98 9.54 -9.63
CA ASP A 830 -26.30 10.90 -9.16
C ASP A 830 -27.09 10.91 -7.84
N GLY A 831 -26.57 11.66 -6.86
CA GLY A 831 -27.15 11.82 -5.53
C GLY A 831 -27.02 10.61 -4.61
N VAL A 832 -26.28 9.57 -4.97
CA VAL A 832 -26.05 8.40 -4.12
C VAL A 832 -25.05 8.70 -3.01
N GLU A 833 -24.05 9.53 -3.27
CA GLU A 833 -23.08 9.94 -2.26
C GLU A 833 -23.73 10.71 -1.10
N ASP A 834 -24.77 11.53 -1.40
CA ASP A 834 -25.56 12.21 -0.38
C ASP A 834 -26.41 11.22 0.44
N GLU A 835 -26.96 10.18 -0.21
CA GLU A 835 -27.71 9.14 0.51
C GLU A 835 -26.79 8.35 1.47
N VAL A 836 -25.52 8.14 1.13
CA VAL A 836 -24.51 7.59 2.05
C VAL A 836 -24.38 8.44 3.32
N LEU A 837 -24.37 9.77 3.18
CA LEU A 837 -24.30 10.68 4.33
C LEU A 837 -25.58 10.62 5.18
N LEU A 838 -26.74 10.53 4.53
CA LEU A 838 -28.04 10.42 5.21
C LEU A 838 -28.17 9.10 5.97
N ALA A 839 -27.82 7.98 5.33
CA ALA A 839 -27.79 6.67 5.97
C ALA A 839 -26.82 6.63 7.16
N ALA A 840 -25.61 7.19 7.00
CA ALA A 840 -24.63 7.29 8.08
C ALA A 840 -25.16 8.13 9.27
N ARG A 841 -25.90 9.19 9.02
CA ARG A 841 -26.56 9.99 10.07
C ARG A 841 -27.63 9.17 10.79
N ARG A 842 -28.51 8.47 10.05
CA ARG A 842 -29.57 7.62 10.67
C ARG A 842 -28.96 6.54 11.56
N ILE A 843 -27.92 5.85 11.10
CA ILE A 843 -27.19 4.83 11.87
C ILE A 843 -26.53 5.46 13.11
N SER A 844 -25.86 6.61 12.93
CA SER A 844 -25.21 7.30 14.05
C SER A 844 -26.22 7.77 15.09
N HIS A 845 -27.35 8.31 14.66
CA HIS A 845 -28.44 8.69 15.58
C HIS A 845 -28.96 7.50 16.39
N LYS A 846 -28.96 6.31 15.82
CA LYS A 846 -29.49 5.13 16.50
C LYS A 846 -28.49 4.51 17.48
N TYR A 847 -27.19 4.45 17.14
CA TYR A 847 -26.23 3.63 17.88
C TYR A 847 -25.06 4.41 18.52
N ALA A 848 -24.78 5.65 18.10
CA ALA A 848 -23.62 6.35 18.65
C ALA A 848 -23.78 6.63 20.14
N THR A 849 -22.77 6.22 20.92
CA THR A 849 -22.68 6.48 22.35
C THR A 849 -21.24 6.82 22.72
N PRO A 850 -20.99 7.67 23.75
CA PRO A 850 -19.62 8.00 24.17
C PRO A 850 -18.79 6.82 24.66
N LYS A 851 -19.46 5.77 25.13
CA LYS A 851 -18.83 4.59 25.73
C LYS A 851 -18.57 3.45 24.73
N MET A 852 -19.06 3.55 23.49
CA MET A 852 -18.96 2.46 22.52
C MET A 852 -18.79 3.03 21.12
N ASN A 853 -17.55 2.99 20.58
CA ASN A 853 -17.20 3.64 19.32
C ASN A 853 -17.26 2.69 18.13
N LEU A 854 -18.01 1.59 18.20
CA LEU A 854 -18.28 0.78 17.00
C LEU A 854 -19.00 1.63 15.93
N VAL A 855 -19.93 2.47 16.35
CA VAL A 855 -20.53 3.50 15.49
C VAL A 855 -20.02 4.87 15.94
N ASP A 856 -19.13 5.46 15.13
CA ASP A 856 -18.59 6.80 15.34
C ASP A 856 -19.13 7.74 14.25
N PRO A 857 -19.87 8.81 14.61
CA PRO A 857 -20.45 9.74 13.63
C PRO A 857 -19.44 10.33 12.64
N SER A 858 -18.19 10.49 13.04
CA SER A 858 -17.14 11.06 12.16
C SER A 858 -16.71 10.12 11.03
N THR A 859 -16.77 8.82 11.26
CA THR A 859 -16.28 7.79 10.32
C THR A 859 -17.39 6.91 9.73
N GLN A 860 -18.60 6.95 10.27
CA GLN A 860 -19.70 6.07 9.85
C GLN A 860 -20.03 6.15 8.35
N LYS A 861 -19.90 7.34 7.75
CA LYS A 861 -20.09 7.53 6.30
C LYS A 861 -19.14 6.67 5.47
N LEU A 862 -17.90 6.46 5.94
CA LEU A 862 -16.91 5.63 5.23
C LEU A 862 -17.25 4.15 5.34
N LYS A 863 -17.81 3.70 6.47
CA LYS A 863 -18.28 2.32 6.64
C LYS A 863 -19.48 2.03 5.74
N VAL A 864 -20.46 2.94 5.73
CA VAL A 864 -21.62 2.83 4.83
C VAL A 864 -21.17 2.78 3.36
N ALA A 865 -20.26 3.67 2.95
CA ALA A 865 -19.72 3.69 1.60
C ALA A 865 -19.05 2.35 1.23
N ARG A 866 -18.17 1.80 2.10
CA ARG A 866 -17.50 0.49 1.86
C ARG A 866 -18.50 -0.64 1.68
N VAL A 867 -19.47 -0.73 2.57
CA VAL A 867 -20.52 -1.76 2.52
C VAL A 867 -21.36 -1.61 1.25
N SER A 868 -21.75 -0.38 0.87
CA SER A 868 -22.53 -0.13 -0.36
C SER A 868 -21.76 -0.51 -1.62
N ILE A 869 -20.47 -0.18 -1.70
CA ILE A 869 -19.61 -0.57 -2.83
C ILE A 869 -19.45 -2.09 -2.87
N ALA A 870 -19.23 -2.73 -1.72
CA ALA A 870 -19.10 -4.18 -1.65
C ALA A 870 -20.40 -4.90 -2.11
N ILE A 871 -21.57 -4.38 -1.76
CA ILE A 871 -22.86 -4.86 -2.23
C ILE A 871 -22.98 -4.70 -3.75
N ALA A 872 -22.62 -3.54 -4.30
CA ALA A 872 -22.63 -3.31 -5.74
C ALA A 872 -21.69 -4.27 -6.49
N MET A 873 -20.49 -4.51 -5.94
CA MET A 873 -19.53 -5.48 -6.49
C MET A 873 -20.07 -6.91 -6.42
N ARG A 874 -20.69 -7.27 -5.29
CA ARG A 874 -21.29 -8.60 -5.10
C ARG A 874 -22.41 -8.89 -6.10
N LEU A 875 -23.18 -7.88 -6.46
CA LEU A 875 -24.27 -7.96 -7.42
C LEU A 875 -23.84 -7.71 -8.87
N PHE A 876 -22.54 -7.62 -9.13
CA PHE A 876 -22.00 -7.31 -10.45
C PHE A 876 -22.69 -6.11 -11.09
N SER A 877 -22.93 -5.05 -10.28
CA SER A 877 -23.55 -3.81 -10.73
C SER A 877 -22.53 -2.99 -11.53
N THR A 878 -22.62 -3.08 -12.87
CA THR A 878 -21.60 -2.54 -13.77
C THR A 878 -22.19 -1.72 -14.89
N ASN A 879 -21.33 -0.96 -15.59
CA ASN A 879 -21.60 -0.40 -16.91
C ASN A 879 -21.68 -1.50 -17.97
N ASP A 880 -22.06 -1.15 -19.20
CA ASP A 880 -22.21 -2.11 -20.31
C ASP A 880 -20.89 -2.79 -20.68
N SER A 881 -19.76 -2.11 -20.50
CA SER A 881 -18.43 -2.68 -20.76
C SER A 881 -17.91 -3.58 -19.63
N MET A 882 -18.64 -3.73 -18.53
CA MET A 882 -18.28 -4.53 -17.35
C MET A 882 -16.94 -4.14 -16.69
N THR A 883 -16.46 -2.92 -16.94
CA THR A 883 -15.18 -2.41 -16.46
C THR A 883 -15.30 -1.56 -15.21
N GLU A 884 -16.47 -0.96 -14.96
CA GLU A 884 -16.74 -0.06 -13.85
C GLU A 884 -17.85 -0.61 -12.97
N VAL A 885 -17.73 -0.34 -11.68
CA VAL A 885 -18.77 -0.64 -10.67
C VAL A 885 -19.68 0.57 -10.54
N ILE A 886 -20.98 0.38 -10.62
CA ILE A 886 -21.98 1.43 -10.45
C ILE A 886 -22.68 1.23 -9.10
N VAL A 887 -22.47 2.16 -8.18
CA VAL A 887 -23.13 2.16 -6.87
C VAL A 887 -24.43 2.95 -6.97
N ARG A 888 -25.57 2.33 -6.61
CA ARG A 888 -26.91 2.89 -6.68
C ARG A 888 -27.52 3.09 -5.30
N LYS A 889 -28.60 3.87 -5.20
CA LYS A 889 -29.32 4.15 -3.94
C LYS A 889 -29.80 2.89 -3.23
N GLU A 890 -30.22 1.88 -3.98
CA GLU A 890 -30.65 0.59 -3.43
C GLU A 890 -29.56 -0.17 -2.73
N HIS A 891 -28.30 -0.06 -3.19
CA HIS A 891 -27.14 -0.63 -2.49
C HIS A 891 -26.90 0.06 -1.16
N VAL A 892 -27.05 1.38 -1.09
CA VAL A 892 -26.95 2.15 0.15
C VAL A 892 -28.07 1.79 1.12
N ALA A 893 -29.29 1.65 0.63
CA ALA A 893 -30.46 1.25 1.44
C ALA A 893 -30.26 -0.14 2.04
N PHE A 894 -29.76 -1.09 1.26
CA PHE A 894 -29.44 -2.42 1.78
C PHE A 894 -28.23 -2.42 2.73
N ALA A 895 -27.23 -1.60 2.47
CA ALA A 895 -26.10 -1.40 3.39
C ALA A 895 -26.58 -0.89 4.75
N GLU A 896 -27.46 0.10 4.78
CA GLU A 896 -28.09 0.59 6.02
C GLU A 896 -28.87 -0.52 6.73
N LYS A 897 -29.64 -1.29 5.99
CA LYS A 897 -30.37 -2.46 6.53
C LYS A 897 -29.44 -3.50 7.13
N MET A 898 -28.27 -3.76 6.52
CA MET A 898 -27.25 -4.67 7.05
C MET A 898 -26.76 -4.24 8.44
N PHE A 899 -26.56 -2.93 8.67
CA PHE A 899 -26.22 -2.43 9.99
C PHE A 899 -27.35 -2.70 11.00
N TYR A 900 -28.61 -2.45 10.62
CA TYR A 900 -29.75 -2.74 11.49
C TYR A 900 -29.90 -4.25 11.78
N MET A 901 -29.82 -5.10 10.76
CA MET A 901 -29.87 -6.56 10.94
C MET A 901 -28.78 -7.08 11.87
N SER A 902 -27.61 -6.48 11.81
CA SER A 902 -26.45 -6.86 12.63
C SER A 902 -26.58 -6.37 14.06
N TYR A 903 -26.93 -5.09 14.23
CA TYR A 903 -26.85 -4.40 15.51
C TYR A 903 -28.11 -4.52 16.37
N ASP A 904 -29.30 -4.66 15.75
CA ASP A 904 -30.57 -4.94 16.44
C ASP A 904 -30.79 -6.44 16.69
N SER A 905 -29.86 -7.30 16.29
CA SER A 905 -30.02 -8.73 16.48
C SER A 905 -30.11 -9.10 17.99
N PRO A 906 -30.87 -10.12 18.36
CA PRO A 906 -31.00 -10.57 19.77
C PRO A 906 -29.65 -10.92 20.40
N GLY A 907 -28.67 -11.34 19.60
CA GLY A 907 -27.30 -11.61 20.06
C GLY A 907 -26.51 -10.35 20.35
N MET A 908 -26.72 -9.26 19.59
CA MET A 908 -25.93 -8.04 19.66
C MET A 908 -26.52 -7.01 20.63
N GLN A 909 -27.83 -6.74 20.55
CA GLN A 909 -28.57 -5.78 21.40
C GLN A 909 -27.89 -4.40 21.49
N TYR A 910 -27.35 -3.90 20.40
CA TYR A 910 -26.64 -2.62 20.40
C TYR A 910 -27.59 -1.41 20.47
N ASP A 911 -28.78 -1.53 19.91
CA ASP A 911 -29.83 -0.53 20.03
C ASP A 911 -30.26 -0.33 21.49
N GLU A 912 -30.50 -1.40 22.23
CA GLU A 912 -30.82 -1.35 23.66
C GLU A 912 -29.65 -0.78 24.48
N TYR A 913 -28.41 -1.21 24.19
CA TYR A 913 -27.21 -0.64 24.78
C TYR A 913 -27.12 0.86 24.54
N ALA A 914 -27.35 1.30 23.28
CA ALA A 914 -27.26 2.70 22.90
C ALA A 914 -28.32 3.55 23.62
N ILE A 915 -29.54 3.05 23.76
CA ILE A 915 -30.60 3.72 24.51
C ILE A 915 -30.20 3.94 25.98
N HIS A 916 -29.54 2.95 26.61
CA HIS A 916 -29.16 3.02 28.03
C HIS A 916 -27.89 3.82 28.30
N ASN A 917 -27.00 3.99 27.29
CA ASN A 917 -25.68 4.59 27.46
C ASN A 917 -25.46 5.89 26.63
N ARG A 918 -26.52 6.44 26.03
CA ARG A 918 -26.43 7.80 25.47
C ARG A 918 -26.20 8.79 26.60
N ASP A 919 -25.30 9.74 26.38
CA ASP A 919 -25.29 10.97 27.17
C ASP A 919 -26.52 11.77 26.76
N VAL A 920 -27.63 11.43 27.37
CA VAL A 920 -28.76 12.34 27.38
C VAL A 920 -28.29 13.56 28.13
N PRO A 921 -28.54 14.81 27.66
CA PRO A 921 -28.26 16.00 28.43
C PRO A 921 -28.82 15.76 29.83
N ASN A 922 -27.96 15.83 30.83
CA ASN A 922 -28.31 15.44 32.18
C ASN A 922 -29.37 16.43 32.62
N ILE A 923 -30.64 16.06 32.46
CA ILE A 923 -31.74 16.88 32.93
C ILE A 923 -31.52 17.02 34.43
N PRO A 924 -31.38 18.27 34.93
CA PRO A 924 -31.09 18.49 36.35
C PRO A 924 -32.14 17.77 37.21
N GLU A 925 -31.71 17.22 38.36
CA GLU A 925 -32.65 16.52 39.27
C GLU A 925 -33.87 17.43 39.63
N SER A 926 -33.63 18.75 39.78
CA SER A 926 -34.72 19.75 39.98
C SER A 926 -35.74 19.73 38.86
N GLU A 927 -35.30 19.53 37.62
CA GLU A 927 -36.20 19.52 36.45
C GLU A 927 -36.91 18.15 36.33
N LYS A 928 -36.22 17.05 36.70
CA LYS A 928 -36.81 15.71 36.80
C LYS A 928 -37.92 15.71 37.87
N ASP A 929 -37.66 16.35 39.00
CA ASP A 929 -38.63 16.50 40.08
C ASP A 929 -39.81 17.41 39.67
N GLU A 930 -39.57 18.46 38.88
CA GLU A 930 -40.62 19.31 38.30
C GLU A 930 -41.53 18.46 37.38
N ILE A 931 -40.93 17.67 36.46
CA ILE A 931 -41.68 16.79 35.55
C ILE A 931 -42.49 15.76 36.35
N MET A 932 -41.86 15.16 37.37
CA MET A 932 -42.55 14.21 38.25
C MET A 932 -43.71 14.83 39.00
N ASN A 933 -43.58 16.07 39.49
CA ASN A 933 -44.62 16.81 40.18
C ASN A 933 -45.78 17.15 39.22
N VAL A 934 -45.47 17.58 37.98
CA VAL A 934 -46.49 17.85 36.96
C VAL A 934 -47.25 16.58 36.57
N LEU A 935 -46.54 15.47 36.37
CA LEU A 935 -47.16 14.18 36.04
C LEU A 935 -47.93 13.56 37.21
N GLY A 936 -47.47 13.78 38.45
CA GLY A 936 -48.13 13.29 39.66
C GLY A 936 -49.38 14.08 40.06
N GLY A 937 -49.46 15.37 39.76
CA GLY A 937 -50.55 16.26 40.08
C GLY A 937 -50.82 16.40 41.62
N ALA A 938 -51.37 17.51 42.04
CA ALA A 938 -51.73 17.71 43.44
C ALA A 938 -52.81 16.70 43.86
N GLY A 939 -52.47 15.77 44.74
CA GLY A 939 -53.41 14.83 45.36
C GLY A 939 -53.54 13.44 44.70
N ARG A 940 -52.74 13.12 43.71
CA ARG A 940 -52.76 11.81 43.03
C ARG A 940 -51.68 10.88 43.62
N GLY A 941 -52.10 9.69 44.07
CA GLY A 941 -51.19 8.74 44.69
C GLY A 941 -50.16 8.13 43.71
N ARG A 942 -49.04 7.60 44.25
CA ARG A 942 -47.92 6.97 43.53
C ARG A 942 -48.35 5.94 42.46
N LYS A 943 -49.48 5.21 42.67
CA LYS A 943 -49.99 4.25 41.68
C LYS A 943 -50.41 4.90 40.37
N HIS A 944 -50.95 6.11 40.43
CA HIS A 944 -51.41 6.85 39.24
C HIS A 944 -50.24 7.39 38.43
N LEU A 945 -49.24 7.97 39.09
CA LEU A 945 -48.01 8.42 38.44
C LEU A 945 -47.29 7.28 37.71
N ARG A 946 -47.24 6.13 38.37
CA ARG A 946 -46.66 4.91 37.78
C ARG A 946 -47.42 4.44 36.54
N GLN A 947 -48.74 4.58 36.52
CA GLN A 947 -49.54 4.21 35.35
C GLN A 947 -49.28 5.16 34.18
N ILE A 948 -49.14 6.47 34.42
CA ILE A 948 -48.80 7.46 33.40
C ILE A 948 -47.41 7.16 32.84
N LEU A 949 -46.41 6.97 33.69
CA LEU A 949 -45.04 6.65 33.25
C LEU A 949 -44.99 5.33 32.49
N LYS A 950 -45.75 4.33 32.88
CA LYS A 950 -45.88 3.04 32.14
C LYS A 950 -46.43 3.29 30.73
N THR A 951 -47.47 4.09 30.59
CA THR A 951 -48.03 4.47 29.28
C THR A 951 -47.03 5.23 28.45
N LEU A 952 -46.31 6.23 29.04
CA LEU A 952 -45.26 6.99 28.36
C LEU A 952 -44.10 6.12 27.87
N VAL A 953 -43.78 5.05 28.59
CA VAL A 953 -42.75 4.10 28.14
C VAL A 953 -43.24 3.20 26.99
N GLN A 954 -44.49 2.76 27.03
CA GLN A 954 -45.07 1.78 26.11
C GLN A 954 -45.50 2.34 24.75
N VAL A 955 -45.96 3.60 24.71
CA VAL A 955 -46.44 4.20 23.44
C VAL A 955 -45.28 4.73 22.62
N ASP A 956 -45.31 4.54 21.32
CA ASP A 956 -44.28 5.12 20.41
C ASP A 956 -44.54 6.61 20.15
N LYS A 957 -45.80 7.00 20.20
CA LYS A 957 -46.28 8.38 20.04
C LYS A 957 -47.03 8.81 21.27
N VAL A 958 -46.56 9.89 21.90
CA VAL A 958 -47.27 10.54 23.01
C VAL A 958 -48.24 11.56 22.42
N ASP A 959 -49.47 11.40 22.67
CA ASP A 959 -50.53 12.36 22.31
C ASP A 959 -51.44 12.63 23.49
N PRO A 960 -52.30 13.70 23.44
CA PRO A 960 -53.23 13.99 24.54
C PRO A 960 -54.16 12.82 24.82
N ALA A 961 -54.51 11.98 23.83
CA ALA A 961 -55.40 10.83 24.02
C ALA A 961 -54.71 9.72 24.84
N ALA A 962 -53.42 9.44 24.60
CA ALA A 962 -52.64 8.50 25.40
C ALA A 962 -52.49 8.95 26.86
N LEU A 963 -52.31 10.25 27.11
CA LEU A 963 -52.23 10.80 28.45
C LEU A 963 -53.59 10.79 29.16
N THR A 964 -54.69 11.08 28.48
CA THR A 964 -56.02 10.97 29.05
C THR A 964 -56.43 9.52 29.34
N SER A 965 -56.07 8.56 28.51
CA SER A 965 -56.28 7.14 28.77
C SER A 965 -55.52 6.64 30.00
N SER A 966 -54.42 7.28 30.36
CA SER A 966 -53.63 6.98 31.56
C SER A 966 -54.15 7.66 32.81
N GLY A 967 -55.25 8.47 32.70
CA GLY A 967 -55.97 9.05 33.81
C GLY A 967 -55.75 10.54 34.02
N MET A 968 -55.19 11.28 33.08
CA MET A 968 -55.13 12.74 33.08
C MET A 968 -56.42 13.33 32.55
N ASN A 969 -56.82 14.54 33.05
CA ASN A 969 -57.89 15.27 32.36
C ASN A 969 -57.36 15.90 31.04
N ALA A 970 -58.29 16.32 30.15
CA ALA A 970 -57.90 16.78 28.82
C ALA A 970 -57.07 18.08 28.81
N GLU A 971 -57.26 18.94 29.79
CA GLU A 971 -56.54 20.19 29.98
C GLU A 971 -55.08 19.91 30.41
N GLN A 972 -54.93 19.11 31.45
CA GLN A 972 -53.61 18.68 31.95
C GLN A 972 -52.84 17.91 30.91
N ALA A 973 -53.49 17.07 30.10
CA ALA A 973 -52.81 16.33 29.00
C ALA A 973 -52.26 17.29 27.93
N ARG A 974 -52.94 18.40 27.64
CA ARG A 974 -52.42 19.44 26.73
C ARG A 974 -51.24 20.18 27.32
N ASP A 975 -51.29 20.56 28.59
CA ASP A 975 -50.21 21.29 29.28
C ASP A 975 -48.96 20.41 29.39
N VAL A 976 -49.11 19.13 29.69
CA VAL A 976 -48.02 18.17 29.71
C VAL A 976 -47.42 17.99 28.31
N MET A 977 -48.23 17.96 27.26
CA MET A 977 -47.71 17.89 25.89
C MET A 977 -46.94 19.15 25.48
N LEU A 978 -47.38 20.35 25.90
CA LEU A 978 -46.63 21.58 25.67
C LEU A 978 -45.28 21.54 26.40
N MET A 979 -45.29 21.19 27.68
CA MET A 979 -44.07 21.03 28.47
C MET A 979 -43.11 20.01 27.85
N PHE A 980 -43.59 18.87 27.36
CA PHE A 980 -42.75 17.87 26.71
C PHE A 980 -42.13 18.37 25.41
N ARG A 981 -42.82 19.24 24.65
CA ARG A 981 -42.26 19.88 23.46
C ARG A 981 -41.25 20.96 23.79
N GLU A 982 -41.54 21.82 24.78
CA GLU A 982 -40.64 22.88 25.26
C GLU A 982 -39.33 22.31 25.80
N LYS A 983 -39.41 21.15 26.48
CA LYS A 983 -38.25 20.44 27.03
C LYS A 983 -37.60 19.42 26.06
N ASP A 984 -37.97 19.44 24.77
CA ASP A 984 -37.49 18.54 23.71
C ASP A 984 -37.60 17.03 24.07
N LEU A 985 -38.67 16.67 24.82
CA LEU A 985 -38.95 15.28 25.17
C LEU A 985 -39.79 14.56 24.10
N VAL A 986 -40.54 15.31 23.31
CA VAL A 986 -41.30 14.86 22.15
C VAL A 986 -41.17 15.85 20.99
N ASP A 987 -41.16 15.35 19.75
CA ASP A 987 -41.14 16.18 18.55
C ASP A 987 -42.50 16.86 18.26
N ALA A 988 -42.55 17.67 17.20
CA ALA A 988 -43.79 18.35 16.79
C ALA A 988 -44.96 17.38 16.50
N ASN A 989 -44.67 16.14 16.12
CA ASN A 989 -45.67 15.11 15.82
C ASN A 989 -46.03 14.24 17.02
N GLY A 990 -45.42 14.51 18.20
CA GLY A 990 -45.64 13.78 19.44
C GLY A 990 -44.80 12.48 19.53
N ARG A 991 -43.85 12.22 18.64
CA ARG A 991 -42.90 11.11 18.78
C ARG A 991 -41.87 11.44 19.84
N LYS A 992 -41.55 10.47 20.65
CA LYS A 992 -40.55 10.65 21.72
C LYS A 992 -39.19 10.95 21.13
N THR A 993 -38.53 11.99 21.61
CA THR A 993 -37.12 12.24 21.35
C THR A 993 -36.25 11.22 22.11
N PRO A 994 -34.99 11.03 21.78
CA PRO A 994 -34.08 10.20 22.57
C PRO A 994 -34.03 10.62 24.04
N THR A 995 -34.03 11.91 24.30
CA THR A 995 -34.10 12.53 25.66
C THR A 995 -35.38 12.12 26.40
N GLY A 996 -36.51 12.17 25.71
CA GLY A 996 -37.82 11.74 26.28
C GLY A 996 -37.87 10.25 26.56
N VAL A 997 -37.39 9.40 25.66
CA VAL A 997 -37.37 7.94 25.88
C VAL A 997 -36.59 7.58 27.12
N ASP A 998 -35.39 8.16 27.29
CA ASP A 998 -34.50 7.85 28.42
C ASP A 998 -35.06 8.40 29.73
N LEU A 999 -35.56 9.65 29.72
CA LEU A 999 -36.15 10.25 30.88
C LEU A 999 -37.35 9.42 31.39
N PHE A 1000 -38.29 9.06 30.52
CA PHE A 1000 -39.50 8.33 30.91
C PHE A 1000 -39.18 6.96 31.46
N LYS A 1001 -38.20 6.24 30.89
CA LYS A 1001 -37.70 4.97 31.42
C LYS A 1001 -37.07 5.15 32.80
N ASN A 1002 -36.19 6.12 32.97
CA ASN A 1002 -35.53 6.40 34.25
C ASN A 1002 -36.50 6.76 35.34
N LEU A 1003 -37.46 7.63 35.06
CA LEU A 1003 -38.53 7.99 36.02
C LEU A 1003 -39.38 6.79 36.35
N PHE A 1004 -39.74 5.94 35.40
CA PHE A 1004 -40.51 4.72 35.66
C PHE A 1004 -39.71 3.73 36.54
N HIS A 1005 -38.41 3.57 36.33
CA HIS A 1005 -37.57 2.71 37.18
C HIS A 1005 -37.38 3.29 38.59
N LYS A 1006 -37.23 4.63 38.73
CA LYS A 1006 -37.15 5.31 40.02
C LYS A 1006 -38.43 5.04 40.87
N THR A 1007 -39.59 5.08 40.23
CA THR A 1007 -40.87 4.75 40.92
C THR A 1007 -41.06 3.28 41.23
N LYS A 1008 -40.18 2.37 40.78
CA LYS A 1008 -40.20 0.95 41.09
C LYS A 1008 -39.33 0.58 42.29
N LYS A 1009 -38.31 1.43 42.60
CA LYS A 1009 -37.38 1.24 43.72
C LYS A 1009 -37.88 1.86 45.03
N ASP A 1010 -38.67 2.94 44.96
CA ASP A 1010 -39.36 3.59 46.05
C ASP A 1010 -40.76 2.98 46.28
#